data_0d8217954a1f84f01b986658abfe6c5c
#
_entry.id   0d8217954a1f84f01b986658abfe6c5c
#
_cell.length_a   1.000
_cell.length_b   1.000
_cell.length_c   1.000
_cell.angle_alpha   90.00
_cell.angle_beta   90.00
_cell.angle_gamma   90.00
#
_symmetry.space_group_name_H-M   'P 1'
#
loop_
_entity.id
_entity.type
_entity.pdbx_description
1 polymer ?
#
loop_
_entity_poly.entity_id
_entity_poly.type
_entity_poly.pdbx_seq_one_letter_code
_entity_poly.pdbx_strand_id
1 'polypeptide(L)'
;MRVYSSRTVSGFTLLGAMAAVCVAGLATPASAQTKVVVDPGKRYQVFEGWGSSLCWWAVKAGAWSEANRGKLLGAIADPDTGLGYTIFRYNIGGGDQPGHNHLTKGDGGAAVPGYKPKENGDFDWTADPYQRTIAVELSKRVKDPIFEAFSNSPPWWMTKSGCVSGGDNGADNLKEDYFDDFADYLSEVALHFKKEWGITFRTVEPFNEPSAGWWKSNGDQEGCGFKNNQSKMIVELGKALKAKGLFPETSVSAADETDIGTALSQFNGYSAEALGYMYQVNTHSYSGGNNRAKLFNAAFAQNKRVWQSETGPLHKDSDENIALWMAGVILADLRDMKASAWVDWQLGDPAENWRTFALNHSKETFTPNARFYMHAAFSRFIRPGSRIIDSDDGNTLAALREDGALVLIVRNSGSSDVKYEFDLRGFDKIATSAKVYRFELPGSLKAQSDIAVSSKALSMTAPAQTITTMVIDGAEGGVCAPDTIIPYVKVHDGGWNETTDVQVNKGDSLVIGPHPWEGGRWVWSGPNGYSAVGREIRFKNMDGKSSGYYKADYTNAAGCESYVTIKVVVDDPENPFVEPDTSVTDTTVRDSTNDTTTVIGLRSLAGDLDAFGFRAGEPLQVFDMQGRLIGTHLSKIRYAGVYLIRSGKTVRKIRVE
;
A
#
# COMPACT_ATOMS: atom_id res chain seq x y z
N MET A 1 -55.16 28.70 -33.49
CA MET A 1 -56.57 29.09 -33.24
C MET A 1 -56.66 29.70 -31.86
N ARG A 2 -57.10 30.96 -31.82
CA ARG A 2 -57.55 31.85 -30.70
C ARG A 2 -56.53 32.11 -29.60
N VAL A 3 -55.84 33.26 -29.50
CA VAL A 3 -56.21 34.71 -29.57
C VAL A 3 -57.05 35.17 -28.37
N TYR A 4 -56.57 36.31 -27.84
CA TYR A 4 -57.15 37.38 -27.02
C TYR A 4 -56.72 37.33 -25.51
N SER A 5 -56.52 38.46 -24.90
CA SER A 5 -56.25 39.85 -25.29
C SER A 5 -55.95 40.70 -24.03
N SER A 6 -55.14 41.69 -24.25
CA SER A 6 -54.91 42.92 -23.51
C SER A 6 -56.08 43.49 -22.66
N ARG A 7 -55.75 44.15 -21.57
CA ARG A 7 -56.17 45.57 -21.36
C ARG A 7 -55.38 46.33 -20.29
N THR A 8 -54.86 47.41 -20.69
CA THR A 8 -54.35 48.56 -19.99
C THR A 8 -55.43 49.26 -19.10
N VAL A 9 -54.99 50.03 -18.09
CA VAL A 9 -55.29 51.45 -17.84
C VAL A 9 -54.69 51.95 -16.52
N SER A 10 -53.70 52.80 -16.55
CA SER A 10 -53.61 54.24 -16.17
C SER A 10 -53.86 54.63 -14.71
N GLY A 11 -52.90 55.33 -14.13
CA GLY A 11 -53.20 56.62 -13.60
C GLY A 11 -52.55 57.00 -12.25
N PHE A 12 -51.57 57.92 -12.29
CA PHE A 12 -51.26 58.98 -11.30
C PHE A 12 -51.00 58.61 -9.83
N THR A 13 -49.90 58.98 -9.19
CA THR A 13 -49.52 60.36 -8.79
C THR A 13 -48.11 60.42 -8.24
N LEU A 14 -47.33 61.46 -8.55
CA LEU A 14 -46.03 61.77 -7.90
C LEU A 14 -46.27 62.18 -6.44
N LEU A 15 -45.47 61.66 -5.55
CA LEU A 15 -45.08 62.32 -4.29
C LEU A 15 -43.61 61.98 -4.02
N GLY A 16 -42.80 63.03 -4.03
CA GLY A 16 -41.37 62.90 -3.72
C GLY A 16 -41.14 62.54 -2.23
N ALA A 17 -40.31 61.58 -2.01
CA ALA A 17 -39.68 61.36 -0.73
C ALA A 17 -38.18 61.19 -0.97
N MET A 18 -37.37 62.10 -0.45
CA MET A 18 -35.91 61.93 -0.34
C MET A 18 -35.63 60.71 0.48
N ALA A 19 -35.14 59.64 -0.15
CA ALA A 19 -34.54 58.47 0.55
C ALA A 19 -33.08 58.76 0.75
N ALA A 20 -32.65 58.86 2.03
CA ALA A 20 -31.26 58.82 2.44
C ALA A 20 -30.69 57.48 2.03
N VAL A 21 -29.70 57.46 1.14
CA VAL A 21 -28.92 56.27 0.81
C VAL A 21 -28.03 55.98 1.99
N CYS A 22 -28.49 55.08 2.89
CA CYS A 22 -27.59 54.36 3.79
C CYS A 22 -26.77 53.40 2.93
N VAL A 23 -25.51 53.74 2.69
CA VAL A 23 -24.51 52.79 2.21
C VAL A 23 -24.30 51.79 3.36
N ALA A 24 -25.13 50.73 3.39
CA ALA A 24 -24.82 49.57 4.16
C ALA A 24 -23.62 48.93 3.47
N GLY A 25 -22.44 49.09 4.03
CA GLY A 25 -21.26 48.33 3.65
C GLY A 25 -21.62 46.85 3.76
N LEU A 26 -21.70 46.19 2.61
CA LEU A 26 -21.76 44.75 2.56
C LEU A 26 -20.46 44.24 3.21
N ALA A 27 -20.50 43.98 4.51
CA ALA A 27 -19.47 43.16 5.15
C ALA A 27 -19.54 41.82 4.43
N THR A 28 -18.57 41.55 3.56
CA THR A 28 -18.33 40.21 3.04
C THR A 28 -18.24 39.28 4.27
N PRO A 29 -19.03 38.22 4.35
CA PRO A 29 -18.91 37.30 5.46
C PRO A 29 -17.46 36.87 5.52
N ALA A 30 -16.81 37.07 6.69
CA ALA A 30 -15.47 36.57 6.91
C ALA A 30 -15.52 35.08 6.62
N SER A 31 -14.77 34.62 5.61
CA SER A 31 -14.64 33.20 5.28
C SER A 31 -14.31 32.44 6.59
N ALA A 32 -15.18 31.53 6.99
CA ALA A 32 -14.97 30.77 8.20
C ALA A 32 -13.63 30.05 8.08
N GLN A 33 -12.79 30.18 9.12
CA GLN A 33 -11.48 29.53 9.18
C GLN A 33 -11.69 28.05 9.48
N THR A 34 -11.15 27.16 8.65
CA THR A 34 -11.14 25.71 8.88
C THR A 34 -10.06 25.41 9.91
N LYS A 35 -10.45 24.87 11.05
CA LYS A 35 -9.51 24.40 12.07
C LYS A 35 -9.26 22.93 11.83
N VAL A 36 -7.98 22.53 11.90
CA VAL A 36 -7.52 21.16 11.67
C VAL A 36 -6.62 20.74 12.81
N VAL A 37 -6.98 19.68 13.50
CA VAL A 37 -6.13 19.06 14.52
C VAL A 37 -5.28 17.97 13.86
N VAL A 38 -3.97 18.08 14.02
CA VAL A 38 -3.02 17.07 13.56
C VAL A 38 -2.57 16.25 14.77
N ASP A 39 -2.95 14.99 14.82
CA ASP A 39 -2.71 14.10 15.95
C ASP A 39 -1.59 13.09 15.69
N PRO A 40 -0.34 13.34 16.16
CA PRO A 40 0.77 12.40 15.98
C PRO A 40 0.63 11.13 16.82
N GLY A 41 -0.31 11.08 17.78
CA GLY A 41 -0.61 9.89 18.58
C GLY A 41 -1.45 8.86 17.82
N LYS A 42 -2.21 9.29 16.82
CA LYS A 42 -2.95 8.39 15.93
C LYS A 42 -2.13 8.11 14.68
N ARG A 43 -1.46 6.98 14.68
CA ARG A 43 -0.51 6.55 13.65
C ARG A 43 -1.10 5.41 12.84
N TYR A 44 -1.21 5.59 11.54
CA TYR A 44 -1.78 4.62 10.62
C TYR A 44 -0.69 3.82 9.90
N GLN A 45 -0.86 3.55 8.62
CA GLN A 45 0.07 2.75 7.84
C GLN A 45 1.44 3.43 7.65
N VAL A 46 2.47 2.63 7.52
CA VAL A 46 3.73 3.05 6.89
C VAL A 46 3.52 3.06 5.39
N PHE A 47 3.83 4.17 4.77
CA PHE A 47 3.72 4.33 3.33
C PHE A 47 4.91 3.67 2.63
N GLU A 48 4.64 2.76 1.70
CA GLU A 48 5.66 1.97 1.00
C GLU A 48 6.17 2.63 -0.27
N GLY A 49 5.35 3.48 -0.89
CA GLY A 49 5.79 4.23 -2.06
C GLY A 49 4.69 4.60 -3.04
N TRP A 50 5.10 5.43 -3.98
CA TRP A 50 4.35 5.83 -5.15
C TRP A 50 4.81 5.04 -6.35
N GLY A 51 3.92 4.76 -7.27
CA GLY A 51 4.28 4.01 -8.44
C GLY A 51 3.38 4.20 -9.64
N SER A 52 3.68 3.42 -10.67
CA SER A 52 2.86 3.33 -11.87
C SER A 52 2.92 1.94 -12.48
N SER A 53 1.82 1.56 -13.14
CA SER A 53 1.85 0.47 -14.10
C SER A 53 2.79 0.80 -15.25
N LEU A 54 3.48 -0.20 -15.78
CA LEU A 54 4.27 -0.12 -17.00
C LEU A 54 3.41 -0.29 -18.27
N CYS A 55 2.16 -0.75 -18.11
CA CYS A 55 1.17 -0.76 -19.19
C CYS A 55 0.73 0.66 -19.57
N TRP A 56 0.62 1.04 -20.76
CA TRP A 56 1.08 0.36 -21.98
C TRP A 56 2.25 1.14 -22.57
N TRP A 57 2.54 2.27 -21.95
CA TRP A 57 3.55 3.23 -22.38
C TRP A 57 4.96 2.63 -22.48
N ALA A 58 5.30 1.73 -21.57
CA ALA A 58 6.63 1.15 -21.51
C ALA A 58 6.93 0.26 -22.72
N VAL A 59 5.91 -0.44 -23.26
CA VAL A 59 6.03 -1.24 -24.49
C VAL A 59 6.45 -0.37 -25.67
N LYS A 60 6.05 0.90 -25.69
CA LYS A 60 6.42 1.86 -26.74
C LYS A 60 7.70 2.64 -26.41
N ALA A 61 7.78 3.20 -25.21
CA ALA A 61 8.92 4.03 -24.81
C ALA A 61 10.21 3.22 -24.61
N GLY A 62 10.10 1.92 -24.32
CA GLY A 62 11.27 1.04 -24.24
C GLY A 62 12.06 0.92 -25.54
N ALA A 63 11.40 1.16 -26.69
CA ALA A 63 12.07 1.19 -27.98
C ALA A 63 12.85 2.49 -28.28
N TRP A 64 12.70 3.53 -27.43
CA TRP A 64 13.42 4.77 -27.62
C TRP A 64 14.94 4.59 -27.48
N SER A 65 15.72 5.50 -28.05
CA SER A 65 17.15 5.56 -27.81
C SER A 65 17.46 5.66 -26.31
N GLU A 66 18.54 5.06 -25.87
CA GLU A 66 18.95 5.03 -24.46
C GLU A 66 18.99 6.45 -23.85
N ALA A 67 19.49 7.43 -24.60
CA ALA A 67 19.59 8.82 -24.13
C ALA A 67 18.22 9.46 -23.87
N ASN A 68 17.22 9.25 -24.74
CA ASN A 68 15.89 9.85 -24.59
C ASN A 68 15.04 9.07 -23.60
N ARG A 69 15.12 7.73 -23.61
CA ARG A 69 14.54 6.87 -22.59
C ARG A 69 15.08 7.23 -21.21
N GLY A 70 16.40 7.44 -21.08
CA GLY A 70 17.03 7.85 -19.83
C GLY A 70 16.49 9.18 -19.26
N LYS A 71 16.12 10.15 -20.10
CA LYS A 71 15.49 11.40 -19.67
C LYS A 71 14.08 11.16 -19.12
N LEU A 72 13.28 10.32 -19.80
CA LEU A 72 11.93 9.95 -19.33
C LEU A 72 12.02 9.23 -17.99
N LEU A 73 12.89 8.24 -17.86
CA LEU A 73 13.08 7.52 -16.61
C LEU A 73 13.63 8.41 -15.48
N GLY A 74 14.41 9.42 -15.80
CA GLY A 74 14.81 10.46 -14.86
C GLY A 74 13.60 11.24 -14.33
N ALA A 75 12.70 11.67 -15.20
CA ALA A 75 11.48 12.36 -14.78
C ALA A 75 10.53 11.48 -13.94
N ILE A 76 10.60 10.16 -14.07
CA ILE A 76 9.83 9.22 -13.26
C ILE A 76 10.50 8.97 -11.90
N ALA A 77 11.79 8.69 -11.89
CA ALA A 77 12.49 8.12 -10.73
C ALA A 77 13.20 9.15 -9.83
N ASP A 78 13.59 10.32 -10.38
CA ASP A 78 14.31 11.32 -9.59
C ASP A 78 13.42 11.88 -8.47
N PRO A 79 13.86 11.80 -7.19
CA PRO A 79 13.04 12.19 -6.05
C PRO A 79 12.88 13.71 -5.89
N ASP A 80 13.76 14.51 -6.47
CA ASP A 80 13.80 15.97 -6.27
C ASP A 80 13.16 16.72 -7.44
N THR A 81 13.43 16.28 -8.65
CA THR A 81 13.00 16.95 -9.89
C THR A 81 11.96 16.16 -10.68
N GLY A 82 11.91 14.85 -10.48
CA GLY A 82 10.95 13.91 -11.08
C GLY A 82 9.75 13.64 -10.18
N LEU A 83 9.13 12.49 -10.39
CA LEU A 83 8.04 11.97 -9.54
C LEU A 83 8.58 11.21 -8.31
N GLY A 84 9.85 10.77 -8.34
CA GLY A 84 10.43 9.96 -7.28
C GLY A 84 9.69 8.63 -7.04
N TYR A 85 9.14 8.04 -8.09
CA TYR A 85 8.42 6.76 -7.99
C TYR A 85 9.37 5.62 -7.67
N THR A 86 8.88 4.70 -6.85
CA THR A 86 9.65 3.54 -6.36
C THR A 86 8.94 2.21 -6.58
N ILE A 87 7.69 2.23 -7.04
CA ILE A 87 6.87 1.04 -7.27
C ILE A 87 6.53 0.93 -8.76
N PHE A 88 6.73 -0.27 -9.33
CA PHE A 88 6.48 -0.52 -10.75
C PHE A 88 5.73 -1.83 -10.92
N ARG A 89 4.54 -1.76 -11.57
CA ARG A 89 3.74 -2.94 -11.91
C ARG A 89 4.08 -3.38 -13.32
N TYR A 90 4.66 -4.57 -13.45
CA TYR A 90 5.04 -5.19 -14.70
C TYR A 90 3.93 -6.12 -15.20
N ASN A 91 3.42 -5.91 -16.41
CA ASN A 91 2.44 -6.82 -17.00
C ASN A 91 3.12 -8.04 -17.63
N ILE A 92 2.85 -9.24 -17.10
CA ILE A 92 3.19 -10.50 -17.75
C ILE A 92 2.11 -10.76 -18.79
N GLY A 93 2.42 -10.52 -20.06
CA GLY A 93 1.47 -10.65 -21.17
C GLY A 93 1.03 -12.09 -21.42
N GLY A 94 -0.21 -12.26 -21.85
CA GLY A 94 -0.72 -13.53 -22.32
C GLY A 94 -0.29 -13.85 -23.76
N GLY A 95 -0.01 -12.82 -24.56
CA GLY A 95 0.25 -12.97 -25.98
C GLY A 95 -0.96 -13.56 -26.72
N ASP A 96 -1.48 -12.88 -27.72
CA ASP A 96 -2.71 -13.32 -28.39
C ASP A 96 -2.46 -14.41 -29.43
N GLN A 97 -3.55 -15.05 -29.90
CA GLN A 97 -3.50 -16.06 -30.94
C GLN A 97 -2.88 -15.50 -32.22
N PRO A 98 -1.99 -16.22 -32.89
CA PRO A 98 -1.41 -15.78 -34.14
C PRO A 98 -2.47 -15.37 -35.18
N GLY A 99 -2.33 -14.17 -35.74
CA GLY A 99 -3.27 -13.59 -36.68
C GLY A 99 -4.35 -12.69 -36.07
N HIS A 100 -4.53 -12.68 -34.76
CA HIS A 100 -5.33 -11.67 -34.07
C HIS A 100 -4.56 -10.34 -34.03
N ASN A 101 -5.28 -9.23 -34.23
CA ASN A 101 -4.70 -7.88 -34.24
C ASN A 101 -5.67 -6.85 -33.68
N HIS A 102 -6.54 -7.28 -32.77
CA HIS A 102 -7.57 -6.41 -32.16
C HIS A 102 -7.09 -5.65 -30.91
N LEU A 103 -5.94 -5.99 -30.35
CA LEU A 103 -5.38 -5.33 -29.15
C LEU A 103 -4.72 -4.00 -29.53
N THR A 104 -5.53 -2.99 -29.77
CA THR A 104 -5.08 -1.70 -30.35
C THR A 104 -4.99 -0.57 -29.33
N LYS A 105 -5.46 -0.76 -28.10
CA LYS A 105 -5.44 0.26 -27.06
C LYS A 105 -4.03 0.71 -26.70
N GLY A 106 -3.89 1.94 -26.20
CA GLY A 106 -2.58 2.48 -25.90
C GLY A 106 -1.66 2.61 -27.12
N ASP A 107 -2.23 2.94 -28.29
CA ASP A 107 -1.51 2.98 -29.57
C ASP A 107 -0.85 1.62 -29.93
N GLY A 108 -1.55 0.52 -29.62
CA GLY A 108 -1.10 -0.85 -29.78
C GLY A 108 -0.15 -1.34 -28.66
N GLY A 109 0.08 -0.56 -27.61
CA GLY A 109 0.84 -0.99 -26.44
C GLY A 109 0.14 -2.06 -25.60
N ALA A 110 -1.18 -2.21 -25.77
CA ALA A 110 -1.96 -3.25 -25.11
C ALA A 110 -1.73 -4.68 -25.67
N ALA A 111 -1.04 -4.82 -26.81
CA ALA A 111 -0.61 -6.10 -27.33
C ALA A 111 0.73 -6.52 -26.66
N VAL A 112 0.67 -6.97 -25.42
CA VAL A 112 1.86 -7.38 -24.67
C VAL A 112 2.26 -8.80 -25.05
N PRO A 113 3.50 -9.03 -25.52
CA PRO A 113 3.95 -10.37 -25.89
C PRO A 113 4.00 -11.33 -24.69
N GLY A 114 3.46 -12.52 -24.85
CA GLY A 114 3.57 -13.59 -23.86
C GLY A 114 4.88 -14.37 -23.98
N TYR A 115 5.44 -14.78 -22.84
CA TYR A 115 6.69 -15.56 -22.79
C TYR A 115 6.53 -17.03 -23.21
N LYS A 116 5.32 -17.55 -23.35
CA LYS A 116 5.05 -18.90 -23.80
C LYS A 116 3.98 -18.88 -24.92
N PRO A 117 4.41 -18.70 -26.18
CA PRO A 117 3.50 -18.38 -27.28
C PRO A 117 2.58 -19.54 -27.69
N LYS A 118 2.84 -20.76 -27.24
CA LYS A 118 2.02 -21.95 -27.51
C LYS A 118 2.15 -23.00 -26.41
N GLU A 119 1.13 -23.84 -26.29
CA GLU A 119 1.00 -24.86 -25.25
C GLU A 119 2.23 -25.78 -25.14
N ASN A 120 2.59 -26.45 -26.21
CA ASN A 120 3.69 -27.41 -26.27
C ASN A 120 4.99 -26.76 -26.76
N GLY A 121 5.20 -25.46 -26.47
CA GLY A 121 6.40 -24.73 -26.85
C GLY A 121 7.28 -24.41 -25.66
N ASP A 122 8.55 -24.11 -25.98
CA ASP A 122 9.48 -23.55 -25.00
C ASP A 122 9.10 -22.10 -24.67
N PHE A 123 9.61 -21.60 -23.56
CA PHE A 123 9.54 -20.19 -23.23
C PHE A 123 10.40 -19.37 -24.21
N ASP A 124 9.84 -18.29 -24.70
CA ASP A 124 10.56 -17.30 -25.52
C ASP A 124 10.99 -16.12 -24.63
N TRP A 125 12.20 -16.19 -24.09
CA TRP A 125 12.76 -15.14 -23.25
C TRP A 125 13.19 -13.89 -24.02
N THR A 126 13.05 -13.87 -25.33
CA THR A 126 13.22 -12.66 -26.14
C THR A 126 11.94 -11.82 -26.24
N ALA A 127 10.80 -12.39 -25.87
CA ALA A 127 9.51 -11.70 -25.83
C ALA A 127 9.54 -10.46 -24.92
N ASP A 128 8.65 -9.53 -25.18
CA ASP A 128 8.47 -8.27 -24.44
C ASP A 128 9.78 -7.52 -24.13
N PRO A 129 10.63 -7.23 -25.13
CA PRO A 129 11.93 -6.62 -24.89
C PRO A 129 11.82 -5.20 -24.34
N TYR A 130 10.80 -4.45 -24.69
CA TYR A 130 10.71 -3.03 -24.43
C TYR A 130 10.22 -2.70 -23.01
N GLN A 131 9.12 -3.29 -22.57
CA GLN A 131 8.66 -3.13 -21.19
C GLN A 131 9.72 -3.65 -20.20
N ARG A 132 10.33 -4.81 -20.54
CA ARG A 132 11.44 -5.38 -19.77
C ARG A 132 12.63 -4.44 -19.68
N THR A 133 13.03 -3.79 -20.78
CA THR A 133 14.12 -2.80 -20.77
C THR A 133 13.83 -1.66 -19.79
N ILE A 134 12.61 -1.11 -19.79
CA ILE A 134 12.19 -0.10 -18.83
C ILE A 134 12.30 -0.63 -17.39
N ALA A 135 11.80 -1.83 -17.12
CA ALA A 135 11.86 -2.43 -15.78
C ALA A 135 13.32 -2.60 -15.29
N VAL A 136 14.20 -3.13 -16.15
CA VAL A 136 15.63 -3.32 -15.82
C VAL A 136 16.37 -1.99 -15.62
N GLU A 137 16.06 -0.96 -16.39
CA GLU A 137 16.67 0.35 -16.20
C GLU A 137 16.17 1.04 -14.92
N LEU A 138 14.88 0.91 -14.59
CA LEU A 138 14.31 1.42 -13.33
C LEU A 138 14.89 0.69 -12.12
N SER A 139 15.09 -0.63 -12.20
CA SER A 139 15.68 -1.40 -11.10
C SER A 139 17.10 -0.95 -10.74
N LYS A 140 17.84 -0.42 -11.70
CA LYS A 140 19.21 0.11 -11.50
C LYS A 140 19.23 1.57 -11.05
N ARG A 141 18.18 2.31 -11.37
CA ARG A 141 18.10 3.76 -11.17
C ARG A 141 17.48 4.14 -9.83
N VAL A 142 16.50 3.36 -9.39
CA VAL A 142 15.76 3.60 -8.16
C VAL A 142 16.40 2.85 -7.00
N LYS A 143 16.58 3.54 -5.88
CA LYS A 143 17.03 2.89 -4.65
C LYS A 143 15.89 2.11 -4.02
N ASP A 144 16.12 0.81 -3.75
CA ASP A 144 15.16 -0.09 -3.12
C ASP A 144 13.78 -0.13 -3.83
N PRO A 145 13.73 -0.39 -5.16
CA PRO A 145 12.48 -0.39 -5.89
C PRO A 145 11.63 -1.60 -5.51
N ILE A 146 10.32 -1.43 -5.56
CA ILE A 146 9.36 -2.51 -5.41
C ILE A 146 8.80 -2.83 -6.79
N PHE A 147 8.95 -4.08 -7.21
CA PHE A 147 8.31 -4.59 -8.41
C PHE A 147 7.17 -5.53 -8.03
N GLU A 148 6.03 -5.31 -8.65
CA GLU A 148 4.90 -6.24 -8.67
C GLU A 148 4.73 -6.72 -10.11
N ALA A 149 4.59 -8.02 -10.31
CA ALA A 149 4.11 -8.55 -11.56
C ALA A 149 2.60 -8.73 -11.49
N PHE A 150 1.90 -8.43 -12.57
CA PHE A 150 0.48 -8.74 -12.70
C PHE A 150 0.18 -9.29 -14.09
N SER A 151 -0.93 -9.97 -14.25
CA SER A 151 -1.35 -10.51 -15.53
C SER A 151 -2.77 -10.09 -15.86
N ASN A 152 -2.95 -9.44 -17.02
CA ASN A 152 -4.28 -9.12 -17.53
C ASN A 152 -5.00 -10.37 -18.04
N SER A 153 -4.28 -11.35 -18.57
CA SER A 153 -4.84 -12.58 -19.10
C SER A 153 -3.84 -13.73 -19.08
N PRO A 154 -4.31 -14.97 -18.87
CA PRO A 154 -3.52 -16.16 -19.21
C PRO A 154 -3.13 -16.16 -20.69
N PRO A 155 -2.09 -16.91 -21.09
CA PRO A 155 -1.80 -17.18 -22.49
C PRO A 155 -3.05 -17.63 -23.28
N TRP A 156 -3.19 -17.15 -24.51
CA TRP A 156 -4.39 -17.37 -25.33
C TRP A 156 -4.82 -18.85 -25.44
N TRP A 157 -3.86 -19.77 -25.48
CA TRP A 157 -4.12 -21.21 -25.59
C TRP A 157 -4.66 -21.83 -24.28
N MET A 158 -4.52 -21.16 -23.13
CA MET A 158 -5.16 -21.53 -21.85
C MET A 158 -6.58 -20.99 -21.73
N THR A 159 -6.99 -20.07 -22.61
CA THR A 159 -8.31 -19.42 -22.51
C THR A 159 -9.40 -20.21 -23.23
N LYS A 160 -10.63 -20.15 -22.72
CA LYS A 160 -11.81 -20.79 -23.33
C LYS A 160 -12.16 -20.16 -24.66
N SER A 161 -11.97 -18.85 -24.79
CA SER A 161 -12.26 -18.10 -26.02
C SER A 161 -11.16 -18.20 -27.08
N GLY A 162 -9.94 -18.62 -26.72
CA GLY A 162 -8.77 -18.51 -27.57
C GLY A 162 -8.23 -17.10 -27.74
N CYS A 163 -8.74 -16.13 -26.95
CA CYS A 163 -8.34 -14.73 -26.98
C CYS A 163 -7.90 -14.25 -25.58
N VAL A 164 -6.89 -13.40 -25.54
CA VAL A 164 -6.41 -12.80 -24.28
C VAL A 164 -7.21 -11.58 -23.84
N SER A 165 -8.21 -11.14 -24.60
CA SER A 165 -9.07 -9.99 -24.26
C SER A 165 -10.33 -10.36 -23.47
N GLY A 166 -10.55 -11.64 -23.22
CA GLY A 166 -11.65 -12.14 -22.40
C GLY A 166 -12.53 -13.19 -23.08
N GLY A 167 -13.58 -13.58 -22.38
CA GLY A 167 -14.64 -14.47 -22.83
C GLY A 167 -15.95 -13.73 -23.07
N ASP A 168 -17.01 -14.49 -23.35
CA ASP A 168 -18.34 -13.90 -23.60
C ASP A 168 -18.88 -13.26 -22.31
N ASN A 169 -19.26 -11.96 -22.40
CA ASN A 169 -19.89 -11.20 -21.33
C ASN A 169 -19.10 -11.20 -20.01
N GLY A 170 -17.78 -11.19 -20.05
CA GLY A 170 -16.91 -11.24 -18.89
C GLY A 170 -17.03 -12.56 -18.10
N ALA A 171 -17.37 -13.65 -18.76
CA ALA A 171 -17.35 -14.98 -18.15
C ALA A 171 -15.92 -15.41 -17.83
N ASP A 172 -15.78 -16.31 -16.84
CA ASP A 172 -14.51 -16.92 -16.49
C ASP A 172 -13.86 -17.56 -17.72
N ASN A 173 -12.68 -17.07 -18.12
CA ASN A 173 -12.09 -17.39 -19.41
C ASN A 173 -10.90 -18.37 -19.33
N LEU A 174 -10.32 -18.64 -18.15
CA LEU A 174 -9.35 -19.71 -18.00
C LEU A 174 -10.05 -21.07 -18.11
N LYS A 175 -9.47 -22.02 -18.85
CA LYS A 175 -9.94 -23.40 -18.91
C LYS A 175 -9.78 -24.08 -17.54
N GLU A 176 -10.68 -25.02 -17.21
CA GLU A 176 -10.78 -25.62 -15.87
C GLU A 176 -9.54 -26.43 -15.45
N ASP A 177 -8.83 -26.98 -16.40
CA ASP A 177 -7.65 -27.84 -16.26
C ASP A 177 -6.32 -27.12 -16.45
N TYR A 178 -6.32 -25.76 -16.52
CA TYR A 178 -5.11 -24.95 -16.73
C TYR A 178 -4.76 -24.02 -15.54
N PHE A 179 -5.31 -24.25 -14.35
CA PHE A 179 -4.99 -23.42 -13.20
C PHE A 179 -3.53 -23.55 -12.73
N ASP A 180 -3.03 -24.78 -12.68
CA ASP A 180 -1.65 -25.09 -12.35
C ASP A 180 -0.68 -24.69 -13.47
N ASP A 181 -1.04 -24.88 -14.74
CA ASP A 181 -0.25 -24.39 -15.88
C ASP A 181 -0.10 -22.88 -15.90
N PHE A 182 -1.18 -22.14 -15.58
CA PHE A 182 -1.11 -20.69 -15.48
C PHE A 182 -0.28 -20.25 -14.27
N ALA A 183 -0.40 -20.92 -13.14
CA ALA A 183 0.44 -20.71 -11.98
C ALA A 183 1.93 -21.00 -12.29
N ASP A 184 2.21 -22.08 -13.03
CA ASP A 184 3.57 -22.41 -13.47
C ASP A 184 4.11 -21.34 -14.43
N TYR A 185 3.32 -20.88 -15.40
CA TYR A 185 3.69 -19.79 -16.31
C TYR A 185 4.11 -18.53 -15.55
N LEU A 186 3.27 -18.04 -14.65
CA LEU A 186 3.54 -16.82 -13.88
C LEU A 186 4.77 -16.97 -12.97
N SER A 187 4.88 -18.10 -12.28
CA SER A 187 5.99 -18.36 -11.38
C SER A 187 7.32 -18.60 -12.11
N GLU A 188 7.29 -19.19 -13.33
CA GLU A 188 8.49 -19.37 -14.15
C GLU A 188 9.01 -18.01 -14.68
N VAL A 189 8.11 -17.13 -15.13
CA VAL A 189 8.48 -15.77 -15.50
C VAL A 189 9.09 -15.03 -14.31
N ALA A 190 8.47 -15.11 -13.14
CA ALA A 190 9.01 -14.47 -11.93
C ALA A 190 10.40 -15.02 -11.56
N LEU A 191 10.61 -16.34 -11.69
CA LEU A 191 11.90 -16.98 -11.45
C LEU A 191 12.98 -16.49 -12.44
N HIS A 192 12.61 -16.39 -13.72
CA HIS A 192 13.51 -15.93 -14.77
C HIS A 192 13.91 -14.46 -14.56
N PHE A 193 12.95 -13.58 -14.22
CA PHE A 193 13.23 -12.19 -13.87
C PHE A 193 14.25 -12.08 -12.74
N LYS A 194 14.09 -12.90 -11.69
CA LYS A 194 15.02 -12.91 -10.56
C LYS A 194 16.41 -13.39 -10.96
N LYS A 195 16.50 -14.48 -11.70
CA LYS A 195 17.79 -15.11 -12.04
C LYS A 195 18.58 -14.37 -13.10
N GLU A 196 17.89 -13.96 -14.19
CA GLU A 196 18.57 -13.46 -15.38
C GLU A 196 18.54 -11.93 -15.48
N TRP A 197 17.49 -11.29 -14.96
CA TRP A 197 17.36 -9.83 -15.08
C TRP A 197 17.50 -9.09 -13.76
N GLY A 198 17.74 -9.80 -12.65
CA GLY A 198 18.04 -9.23 -11.35
C GLY A 198 16.85 -8.51 -10.69
N ILE A 199 15.62 -8.80 -11.11
CA ILE A 199 14.40 -8.23 -10.57
C ILE A 199 13.65 -9.31 -9.77
N THR A 200 13.51 -9.10 -8.47
CA THR A 200 12.63 -9.92 -7.63
C THR A 200 11.29 -9.22 -7.50
N PHE A 201 10.24 -9.83 -8.00
CA PHE A 201 8.88 -9.37 -7.75
C PHE A 201 8.51 -9.63 -6.29
N ARG A 202 8.02 -8.61 -5.59
CA ARG A 202 7.51 -8.79 -4.23
C ARG A 202 6.20 -9.58 -4.23
N THR A 203 5.37 -9.31 -5.23
CA THR A 203 4.12 -10.05 -5.44
C THR A 203 3.90 -10.34 -6.91
N VAL A 204 3.15 -11.41 -7.15
CA VAL A 204 2.56 -11.73 -8.44
C VAL A 204 1.04 -11.71 -8.30
N GLU A 205 0.38 -10.89 -9.12
CA GLU A 205 -1.06 -10.73 -9.19
C GLU A 205 -1.59 -11.50 -10.40
N PRO A 206 -2.35 -12.59 -10.21
CA PRO A 206 -2.84 -13.40 -11.33
C PRO A 206 -4.09 -12.83 -12.02
N PHE A 207 -4.55 -11.67 -11.56
CA PHE A 207 -5.79 -11.05 -12.01
C PHE A 207 -5.57 -9.60 -12.41
N ASN A 208 -6.50 -9.08 -13.20
CA ASN A 208 -6.79 -7.67 -13.37
C ASN A 208 -8.28 -7.51 -13.65
N GLU A 209 -8.99 -6.79 -12.78
CA GLU A 209 -10.43 -6.55 -12.87
C GLU A 209 -11.25 -7.84 -13.13
N PRO A 210 -11.02 -8.90 -12.36
CA PRO A 210 -11.49 -10.25 -12.69
C PRO A 210 -13.02 -10.39 -12.70
N SER A 211 -13.74 -9.52 -11.94
CA SER A 211 -15.21 -9.53 -11.92
C SER A 211 -15.86 -8.63 -12.97
N ALA A 212 -15.07 -7.93 -13.79
CA ALA A 212 -15.58 -7.00 -14.78
C ALA A 212 -16.39 -7.69 -15.88
N GLY A 213 -17.50 -7.07 -16.28
CA GLY A 213 -18.40 -7.57 -17.30
C GLY A 213 -18.03 -7.21 -18.74
N TRP A 214 -16.99 -6.40 -18.95
CA TRP A 214 -16.59 -5.89 -20.28
C TRP A 214 -15.53 -6.73 -20.98
N TRP A 215 -14.89 -7.68 -20.31
CA TRP A 215 -13.95 -8.59 -20.94
C TRP A 215 -14.65 -9.47 -21.98
N LYS A 216 -14.18 -9.42 -23.21
CA LYS A 216 -14.77 -10.15 -24.34
C LYS A 216 -13.71 -10.51 -25.38
N SER A 217 -13.94 -11.57 -26.15
CA SER A 217 -12.98 -12.16 -27.08
C SER A 217 -12.51 -11.26 -28.23
N ASN A 218 -13.14 -10.12 -28.44
CA ASN A 218 -12.74 -9.12 -29.44
C ASN A 218 -12.48 -7.74 -28.83
N GLY A 219 -12.12 -7.70 -27.55
CA GLY A 219 -11.72 -6.48 -26.85
C GLY A 219 -10.43 -5.91 -27.42
N ASP A 220 -10.18 -4.63 -27.17
CA ASP A 220 -9.04 -3.88 -27.68
C ASP A 220 -7.82 -3.87 -26.73
N GLN A 221 -7.90 -4.60 -25.61
CA GLN A 221 -6.84 -4.81 -24.62
C GLN A 221 -6.93 -6.22 -24.02
N GLU A 222 -5.85 -6.69 -23.40
CA GLU A 222 -5.87 -7.90 -22.58
C GLU A 222 -6.83 -7.76 -21.39
N GLY A 223 -7.47 -8.86 -21.02
CA GLY A 223 -8.36 -8.98 -19.87
C GLY A 223 -8.96 -10.38 -19.76
N CYS A 224 -9.28 -10.78 -18.55
CA CYS A 224 -9.81 -12.10 -18.29
C CYS A 224 -10.85 -12.08 -17.19
N GLY A 225 -12.07 -12.57 -17.46
CA GLY A 225 -13.03 -12.85 -16.42
C GLY A 225 -12.53 -13.96 -15.49
N PHE A 226 -12.65 -13.73 -14.19
CA PHE A 226 -12.24 -14.64 -13.13
C PHE A 226 -13.11 -14.44 -11.88
N LYS A 227 -14.43 -14.44 -12.09
CA LYS A 227 -15.41 -14.13 -11.03
C LYS A 227 -15.45 -15.17 -9.93
N ASN A 228 -15.30 -16.42 -10.36
CA ASN A 228 -15.35 -17.59 -9.51
C ASN A 228 -13.95 -18.13 -9.26
N ASN A 229 -13.61 -18.97 -8.46
CA ASN A 229 -12.31 -19.66 -8.36
C ASN A 229 -11.08 -18.78 -8.08
N GLN A 230 -11.24 -17.50 -7.69
CA GLN A 230 -10.09 -16.66 -7.34
C GLN A 230 -9.24 -17.31 -6.23
N SER A 231 -9.87 -17.81 -5.16
CA SER A 231 -9.16 -18.55 -4.09
C SER A 231 -8.35 -19.74 -4.61
N LYS A 232 -8.90 -20.51 -5.57
CA LYS A 232 -8.17 -21.64 -6.18
C LYS A 232 -6.93 -21.15 -6.90
N MET A 233 -7.06 -20.09 -7.71
CA MET A 233 -5.92 -19.55 -8.47
C MET A 233 -4.82 -19.01 -7.54
N ILE A 234 -5.20 -18.29 -6.47
CA ILE A 234 -4.24 -17.80 -5.46
C ILE A 234 -3.47 -18.98 -4.83
N VAL A 235 -4.15 -20.07 -4.51
CA VAL A 235 -3.54 -21.26 -3.91
C VAL A 235 -2.60 -21.95 -4.90
N GLU A 236 -3.01 -22.16 -6.15
CA GLU A 236 -2.15 -22.78 -7.16
C GLU A 236 -0.91 -21.93 -7.45
N LEU A 237 -1.06 -20.61 -7.58
CA LEU A 237 0.09 -19.70 -7.74
C LEU A 237 1.01 -19.72 -6.51
N GLY A 238 0.45 -19.70 -5.30
CA GLY A 238 1.22 -19.79 -4.06
C GLY A 238 2.03 -21.09 -3.96
N LYS A 239 1.44 -22.22 -4.35
CA LYS A 239 2.13 -23.53 -4.42
C LYS A 239 3.25 -23.51 -5.45
N ALA A 240 3.00 -22.96 -6.65
CA ALA A 240 4.01 -22.88 -7.71
C ALA A 240 5.19 -21.99 -7.30
N LEU A 241 4.93 -20.80 -6.71
CA LEU A 241 5.99 -19.93 -6.16
C LEU A 241 6.80 -20.64 -5.07
N LYS A 242 6.13 -21.38 -4.19
CA LYS A 242 6.80 -22.15 -3.13
C LYS A 242 7.64 -23.30 -3.70
N ALA A 243 7.13 -24.04 -4.68
CA ALA A 243 7.86 -25.13 -5.33
C ALA A 243 9.14 -24.65 -6.04
N LYS A 244 9.13 -23.42 -6.59
CA LYS A 244 10.29 -22.78 -7.23
C LYS A 244 11.21 -22.06 -6.24
N GLY A 245 10.92 -22.10 -4.93
CA GLY A 245 11.73 -21.46 -3.87
C GLY A 245 11.65 -19.92 -3.90
N LEU A 246 10.59 -19.37 -4.48
CA LEU A 246 10.34 -17.92 -4.52
C LEU A 246 9.56 -17.42 -3.29
N PHE A 247 8.59 -18.22 -2.80
CA PHE A 247 7.83 -17.88 -1.60
C PHE A 247 8.68 -18.08 -0.33
N PRO A 248 8.63 -17.16 0.66
CA PRO A 248 7.75 -16.00 0.80
C PRO A 248 8.32 -14.68 0.23
N GLU A 249 9.51 -14.65 -0.35
CA GLU A 249 10.12 -13.43 -0.89
C GLU A 249 9.28 -12.85 -2.04
N THR A 250 8.76 -13.72 -2.90
CA THR A 250 7.69 -13.42 -3.85
C THR A 250 6.42 -14.10 -3.38
N SER A 251 5.41 -13.33 -3.07
CA SER A 251 4.09 -13.79 -2.59
C SER A 251 3.01 -13.47 -3.62
N VAL A 252 1.74 -13.72 -3.27
CA VAL A 252 0.60 -13.39 -4.14
C VAL A 252 -0.04 -12.08 -3.70
N SER A 253 -0.48 -11.26 -4.63
CA SER A 253 -1.45 -10.18 -4.43
C SER A 253 -2.77 -10.53 -5.09
N ALA A 254 -3.86 -10.00 -4.57
CA ALA A 254 -5.24 -10.10 -5.06
C ALA A 254 -6.11 -9.09 -4.28
N ALA A 255 -7.27 -8.67 -4.71
CA ALA A 255 -8.13 -9.13 -5.80
C ALA A 255 -8.02 -8.32 -7.09
N ASP A 256 -7.42 -7.14 -7.05
CA ASP A 256 -7.21 -6.21 -8.17
C ASP A 256 -8.51 -5.87 -8.94
N GLU A 257 -9.60 -5.72 -8.18
CA GLU A 257 -10.93 -5.42 -8.70
C GLU A 257 -11.09 -3.93 -9.01
N THR A 258 -11.87 -3.59 -10.03
CA THR A 258 -12.18 -2.21 -10.44
C THR A 258 -12.79 -1.36 -9.33
N ASP A 259 -13.59 -1.97 -8.47
CA ASP A 259 -14.39 -1.35 -7.43
C ASP A 259 -13.97 -1.85 -6.04
N ILE A 260 -13.78 -0.92 -5.10
CA ILE A 260 -13.34 -1.22 -3.73
C ILE A 260 -14.34 -2.15 -2.99
N GLY A 261 -15.65 -2.02 -3.27
CA GLY A 261 -16.66 -2.88 -2.66
C GLY A 261 -16.61 -4.31 -3.21
N THR A 262 -16.31 -4.45 -4.50
CA THR A 262 -16.10 -5.76 -5.14
C THR A 262 -14.83 -6.42 -4.59
N ALA A 263 -13.73 -5.67 -4.47
CA ALA A 263 -12.50 -6.17 -3.85
C ALA A 263 -12.74 -6.64 -2.40
N LEU A 264 -13.50 -5.89 -1.61
CA LEU A 264 -13.90 -6.29 -0.26
C LEU A 264 -14.70 -7.60 -0.26
N SER A 265 -15.64 -7.74 -1.19
CA SER A 265 -16.49 -8.94 -1.30
C SER A 265 -15.65 -10.17 -1.64
N GLN A 266 -14.76 -10.07 -2.62
CA GLN A 266 -13.88 -11.17 -3.02
C GLN A 266 -12.90 -11.53 -1.90
N PHE A 267 -12.26 -10.54 -1.28
CA PHE A 267 -11.32 -10.76 -0.18
C PHE A 267 -11.96 -11.50 1.00
N ASN A 268 -13.19 -11.14 1.38
CA ASN A 268 -13.94 -11.82 2.44
C ASN A 268 -14.29 -13.28 2.08
N GLY A 269 -14.30 -13.64 0.81
CA GLY A 269 -14.55 -15.00 0.30
C GLY A 269 -13.31 -15.87 0.19
N TYR A 270 -12.11 -15.33 0.39
CA TYR A 270 -10.88 -16.09 0.22
C TYR A 270 -10.68 -17.12 1.35
N SER A 271 -10.23 -18.30 0.97
CA SER A 271 -9.90 -19.37 1.92
C SER A 271 -8.69 -18.99 2.79
N ALA A 272 -8.59 -19.62 3.97
CA ALA A 272 -7.44 -19.43 4.84
C ALA A 272 -6.12 -19.84 4.15
N GLU A 273 -6.14 -20.87 3.28
CA GLU A 273 -4.98 -21.28 2.51
C GLU A 273 -4.57 -20.20 1.50
N ALA A 274 -5.53 -19.60 0.77
CA ALA A 274 -5.27 -18.49 -0.15
C ALA A 274 -4.68 -17.28 0.60
N LEU A 275 -5.29 -16.89 1.71
CA LEU A 275 -4.77 -15.82 2.57
C LEU A 275 -3.35 -16.12 3.08
N GLY A 276 -3.00 -17.40 3.29
CA GLY A 276 -1.65 -17.82 3.67
C GLY A 276 -0.57 -17.50 2.64
N TYR A 277 -0.91 -17.46 1.35
CA TYR A 277 0.00 -17.11 0.27
C TYR A 277 0.01 -15.63 -0.07
N MET A 278 -1.00 -14.87 0.35
CA MET A 278 -1.11 -13.45 0.05
C MET A 278 -0.21 -12.59 0.96
N TYR A 279 0.40 -11.57 0.37
CA TYR A 279 1.14 -10.53 1.08
C TYR A 279 0.29 -9.27 1.27
N GLN A 280 -0.47 -8.88 0.28
CA GLN A 280 -1.26 -7.66 0.24
C GLN A 280 -2.59 -7.85 -0.49
N VAL A 281 -3.51 -6.92 -0.26
CA VAL A 281 -4.78 -6.80 -0.98
C VAL A 281 -4.64 -5.64 -1.94
N ASN A 282 -4.77 -5.92 -3.23
CA ASN A 282 -4.82 -4.92 -4.28
C ASN A 282 -6.27 -4.54 -4.59
N THR A 283 -6.51 -3.27 -4.86
CA THR A 283 -7.80 -2.76 -5.36
C THR A 283 -7.59 -1.55 -6.24
N HIS A 284 -8.39 -1.44 -7.29
CA HIS A 284 -8.52 -0.18 -8.00
C HIS A 284 -9.48 0.74 -7.25
N SER A 285 -9.32 2.06 -7.41
CA SER A 285 -10.20 3.06 -6.81
C SER A 285 -11.02 3.84 -7.82
N TYR A 286 -11.43 3.18 -8.91
CA TYR A 286 -12.34 3.79 -9.89
C TYR A 286 -13.73 4.09 -9.31
N SER A 287 -14.20 3.24 -8.38
CA SER A 287 -15.49 3.41 -7.71
C SER A 287 -15.51 2.72 -6.33
N GLY A 288 -16.67 2.72 -5.66
CA GLY A 288 -16.83 2.05 -4.37
C GLY A 288 -16.19 2.77 -3.18
N GLY A 289 -15.89 4.06 -3.27
CA GLY A 289 -15.14 4.82 -2.28
C GLY A 289 -15.70 4.80 -0.85
N ASN A 290 -17.00 4.54 -0.67
CA ASN A 290 -17.64 4.35 0.64
C ASN A 290 -17.24 3.04 1.34
N ASN A 291 -16.50 2.15 0.69
CA ASN A 291 -16.00 0.90 1.25
C ASN A 291 -14.52 0.97 1.67
N ARG A 292 -13.83 2.10 1.51
CA ARG A 292 -12.41 2.27 1.85
C ARG A 292 -12.06 1.77 3.24
N ALA A 293 -12.72 2.29 4.26
CA ALA A 293 -12.48 1.89 5.65
C ALA A 293 -12.84 0.41 5.91
N LYS A 294 -13.88 -0.11 5.24
CA LYS A 294 -14.28 -1.51 5.39
C LYS A 294 -13.24 -2.46 4.80
N LEU A 295 -12.70 -2.15 3.61
CA LEU A 295 -11.63 -2.95 3.00
C LEU A 295 -10.37 -2.93 3.87
N PHE A 296 -9.97 -1.75 4.34
CA PHE A 296 -8.85 -1.65 5.27
C PHE A 296 -9.06 -2.52 6.52
N ASN A 297 -10.21 -2.41 7.19
CA ASN A 297 -10.48 -3.16 8.41
C ASN A 297 -10.47 -4.68 8.17
N ALA A 298 -11.04 -5.14 7.06
CA ALA A 298 -11.01 -6.55 6.68
C ALA A 298 -9.58 -7.06 6.43
N ALA A 299 -8.79 -6.32 5.66
CA ALA A 299 -7.40 -6.66 5.36
C ALA A 299 -6.53 -6.61 6.63
N PHE A 300 -6.69 -5.58 7.44
CA PHE A 300 -5.96 -5.38 8.68
C PHE A 300 -6.22 -6.51 9.68
N ALA A 301 -7.49 -6.95 9.82
CA ALA A 301 -7.85 -8.09 10.67
C ALA A 301 -7.16 -9.39 10.24
N GLN A 302 -6.83 -9.55 8.96
CA GLN A 302 -6.12 -10.70 8.39
C GLN A 302 -4.59 -10.47 8.29
N ASN A 303 -4.06 -9.43 8.93
CA ASN A 303 -2.65 -9.04 8.85
C ASN A 303 -2.18 -8.79 7.40
N LYS A 304 -3.06 -8.21 6.58
CA LYS A 304 -2.74 -7.82 5.20
C LYS A 304 -2.73 -6.30 5.08
N ARG A 305 -1.86 -5.79 4.22
CA ARG A 305 -1.86 -4.39 3.83
C ARG A 305 -2.76 -4.20 2.61
N VAL A 306 -3.21 -2.97 2.40
CA VAL A 306 -3.98 -2.60 1.23
C VAL A 306 -3.11 -1.74 0.32
N TRP A 307 -3.09 -2.06 -0.97
CA TRP A 307 -2.58 -1.20 -2.02
C TRP A 307 -3.72 -0.63 -2.85
N GLN A 308 -3.68 0.64 -3.11
CA GLN A 308 -4.34 1.18 -4.27
C GLN A 308 -3.43 0.88 -5.45
N SER A 309 -3.79 -0.15 -6.24
CA SER A 309 -2.95 -0.73 -7.29
C SER A 309 -3.17 -0.10 -8.65
N GLU A 310 -4.32 0.57 -8.83
CA GLU A 310 -4.65 1.23 -10.08
C GLU A 310 -5.79 2.24 -9.91
N THR A 311 -5.68 3.41 -10.55
CA THR A 311 -6.81 4.30 -10.81
C THR A 311 -6.51 5.29 -11.93
N GLY A 312 -7.57 5.88 -12.46
CA GLY A 312 -7.54 6.93 -13.46
C GLY A 312 -8.92 7.56 -13.61
N PRO A 313 -9.07 8.59 -14.43
CA PRO A 313 -10.36 9.26 -14.62
C PRO A 313 -11.25 8.45 -15.56
N LEU A 314 -12.43 8.04 -15.10
CA LEU A 314 -13.47 7.43 -15.95
C LEU A 314 -14.23 8.48 -16.78
N HIS A 315 -14.10 9.75 -16.46
CA HIS A 315 -14.76 10.86 -17.15
C HIS A 315 -13.77 11.66 -17.99
N LYS A 316 -14.27 12.29 -19.04
CA LYS A 316 -13.49 13.23 -19.84
C LYS A 316 -13.61 14.62 -19.24
N ASP A 317 -12.48 15.25 -18.98
CA ASP A 317 -12.36 16.62 -18.50
C ASP A 317 -11.01 17.19 -18.93
N SER A 318 -10.73 18.45 -18.63
CA SER A 318 -9.40 19.03 -18.84
C SER A 318 -8.38 18.35 -17.92
N ASP A 319 -7.12 18.34 -18.35
CA ASP A 319 -6.02 17.75 -17.55
C ASP A 319 -5.91 18.42 -16.16
N GLU A 320 -6.19 19.71 -16.08
CA GLU A 320 -6.21 20.50 -14.85
C GLU A 320 -7.29 20.01 -13.86
N ASN A 321 -8.53 19.86 -14.35
CA ASN A 321 -9.63 19.37 -13.52
C ASN A 321 -9.41 17.94 -13.07
N ILE A 322 -8.87 17.09 -13.95
CA ILE A 322 -8.48 15.72 -13.63
C ILE A 322 -7.39 15.68 -12.57
N ALA A 323 -6.38 16.55 -12.64
CA ALA A 323 -5.33 16.63 -11.64
C ALA A 323 -5.91 16.98 -10.25
N LEU A 324 -6.80 17.97 -10.15
CA LEU A 324 -7.44 18.32 -8.89
C LEU A 324 -8.40 17.24 -8.37
N TRP A 325 -9.13 16.56 -9.27
CA TRP A 325 -9.97 15.41 -8.90
C TRP A 325 -9.13 14.28 -8.34
N MET A 326 -8.07 13.88 -9.04
CA MET A 326 -7.19 12.76 -8.65
C MET A 326 -6.49 13.02 -7.32
N ALA A 327 -6.10 14.26 -7.03
CA ALA A 327 -5.60 14.63 -5.71
C ALA A 327 -6.60 14.30 -4.59
N GLY A 328 -7.90 14.46 -4.84
CA GLY A 328 -8.95 14.05 -3.89
C GLY A 328 -9.04 12.53 -3.72
N VAL A 329 -8.83 11.77 -4.79
CA VAL A 329 -8.76 10.29 -4.73
C VAL A 329 -7.55 9.86 -3.90
N ILE A 330 -6.37 10.43 -4.15
CA ILE A 330 -5.15 10.16 -3.38
C ILE A 330 -5.37 10.41 -1.89
N LEU A 331 -5.94 11.58 -1.53
CA LEU A 331 -6.23 11.92 -0.13
C LEU A 331 -7.12 10.87 0.53
N ALA A 332 -8.21 10.48 -0.14
CA ALA A 332 -9.16 9.50 0.39
C ALA A 332 -8.55 8.09 0.49
N ASP A 333 -7.76 7.67 -0.51
CA ASP A 333 -7.12 6.36 -0.48
C ASP A 333 -6.08 6.24 0.64
N LEU A 334 -5.27 7.28 0.86
CA LEU A 334 -4.25 7.26 1.91
C LEU A 334 -4.82 7.48 3.31
N ARG A 335 -5.87 8.31 3.45
CA ARG A 335 -6.48 8.63 4.74
C ARG A 335 -7.54 7.62 5.16
N ASP A 336 -8.48 7.27 4.26
CA ASP A 336 -9.67 6.50 4.61
C ASP A 336 -9.47 4.99 4.36
N MET A 337 -8.83 4.62 3.23
CA MET A 337 -8.46 3.23 2.91
C MET A 337 -7.15 2.83 3.58
N LYS A 338 -6.38 3.81 4.06
CA LYS A 338 -5.05 3.60 4.64
C LYS A 338 -4.16 2.75 3.73
N ALA A 339 -4.25 3.02 2.43
CA ALA A 339 -3.43 2.34 1.45
C ALA A 339 -1.94 2.56 1.76
N SER A 340 -1.18 1.48 1.84
CA SER A 340 0.27 1.56 2.08
C SER A 340 1.06 1.91 0.82
N ALA A 341 0.46 1.79 -0.35
CA ALA A 341 1.03 2.24 -1.63
C ALA A 341 -0.06 2.83 -2.52
N TRP A 342 0.35 3.72 -3.41
CA TRP A 342 -0.53 4.31 -4.40
C TRP A 342 0.11 4.26 -5.79
N VAL A 343 -0.58 3.62 -6.74
CA VAL A 343 -0.06 3.32 -8.07
C VAL A 343 -0.96 3.93 -9.13
N ASP A 344 -0.40 4.81 -9.97
CA ASP A 344 -1.09 5.41 -11.12
C ASP A 344 -1.31 4.35 -12.21
N TRP A 345 -2.47 4.38 -12.88
CA TRP A 345 -2.72 3.42 -13.95
C TRP A 345 -1.61 3.48 -14.99
N GLN A 346 -1.35 4.68 -15.57
CA GLN A 346 -0.23 4.77 -16.50
C GLN A 346 0.30 6.21 -16.69
N LEU A 347 1.58 6.26 -17.02
CA LEU A 347 2.27 7.54 -17.21
C LEU A 347 2.07 8.12 -18.61
N GLY A 348 1.83 7.31 -19.62
CA GLY A 348 1.66 7.75 -20.99
C GLY A 348 0.51 7.04 -21.71
N ASP A 349 -0.36 7.82 -22.36
CA ASP A 349 -1.48 7.31 -23.16
C ASP A 349 -1.76 8.30 -24.31
N PRO A 350 -2.24 7.84 -25.49
CA PRO A 350 -2.71 8.73 -26.55
C PRO A 350 -3.86 9.63 -26.11
N ALA A 351 -4.76 9.11 -25.24
CA ALA A 351 -5.87 9.88 -24.68
C ALA A 351 -5.41 10.81 -23.57
N GLU A 352 -5.69 12.11 -23.70
CA GLU A 352 -5.18 13.16 -22.81
C GLU A 352 -5.58 12.95 -21.34
N ASN A 353 -6.80 12.53 -21.09
CA ASN A 353 -7.29 12.29 -19.74
C ASN A 353 -6.66 11.09 -19.02
N TRP A 354 -5.91 10.23 -19.71
CA TRP A 354 -5.31 9.01 -19.14
C TRP A 354 -3.79 9.10 -18.93
N ARG A 355 -3.15 10.24 -19.19
CA ARG A 355 -1.70 10.35 -19.18
C ARG A 355 -1.18 11.37 -18.17
N THR A 356 -0.03 11.09 -17.59
CA THR A 356 0.77 12.01 -16.78
C THR A 356 1.81 12.73 -17.64
N PHE A 357 2.28 12.05 -18.71
CA PHE A 357 3.14 12.61 -19.75
C PHE A 357 2.50 12.49 -21.12
N ALA A 358 2.53 13.55 -21.91
CA ALA A 358 2.30 13.47 -23.34
C ALA A 358 3.56 12.91 -24.01
N LEU A 359 3.51 11.66 -24.49
CA LEU A 359 4.61 10.99 -25.15
C LEU A 359 4.56 11.18 -26.68
N ASN A 360 5.67 11.52 -27.29
CA ASN A 360 5.82 11.55 -28.74
C ASN A 360 6.86 10.49 -29.15
N HIS A 361 6.37 9.31 -29.55
CA HIS A 361 7.22 8.17 -29.86
C HIS A 361 8.08 8.37 -31.11
N SER A 362 7.60 9.14 -32.10
CA SER A 362 8.37 9.40 -33.33
C SER A 362 9.53 10.38 -33.14
N LYS A 363 9.42 11.28 -32.14
CA LYS A 363 10.49 12.23 -31.76
C LYS A 363 11.25 11.80 -30.52
N GLU A 364 10.79 10.76 -29.85
CA GLU A 364 11.31 10.28 -28.57
C GLU A 364 11.37 11.39 -27.50
N THR A 365 10.27 12.13 -27.36
CA THR A 365 10.16 13.25 -26.42
C THR A 365 8.92 13.09 -25.56
N PHE A 366 8.93 13.76 -24.41
CA PHE A 366 7.79 13.81 -23.51
C PHE A 366 7.56 15.23 -22.99
N THR A 367 6.32 15.52 -22.63
CA THR A 367 5.92 16.76 -21.98
C THR A 367 5.10 16.43 -20.73
N PRO A 368 5.50 16.89 -19.54
CA PRO A 368 4.71 16.75 -18.33
C PRO A 368 3.37 17.50 -18.43
N ASN A 369 2.28 16.85 -18.03
CA ASN A 369 0.95 17.45 -17.91
C ASN A 369 0.72 17.99 -16.48
N ALA A 370 -0.45 18.59 -16.19
CA ALA A 370 -0.82 19.06 -14.86
C ALA A 370 -0.71 17.92 -13.81
N ARG A 371 -1.10 16.68 -14.17
CA ARG A 371 -0.99 15.51 -13.28
C ARG A 371 0.44 15.22 -12.81
N PHE A 372 1.45 15.47 -13.63
CA PHE A 372 2.85 15.32 -13.19
C PHE A 372 3.15 16.19 -11.98
N TYR A 373 2.79 17.46 -12.05
CA TYR A 373 3.05 18.42 -10.96
C TYR A 373 2.16 18.18 -9.75
N MET A 374 0.94 17.70 -9.99
CA MET A 374 0.04 17.26 -8.93
C MET A 374 0.62 16.06 -8.18
N HIS A 375 1.04 15.01 -8.89
CA HIS A 375 1.70 13.85 -8.27
C HIS A 375 2.96 14.26 -7.51
N ALA A 376 3.79 15.12 -8.10
CA ALA A 376 5.00 15.63 -7.47
C ALA A 376 4.73 16.39 -6.15
N ALA A 377 3.55 17.05 -6.03
CA ALA A 377 3.15 17.70 -4.78
C ALA A 377 2.91 16.73 -3.62
N PHE A 378 2.69 15.46 -3.91
CA PHE A 378 2.61 14.38 -2.94
C PHE A 378 3.91 13.58 -2.87
N SER A 379 4.36 13.06 -3.98
CA SER A 379 5.37 12.00 -4.05
C SER A 379 6.79 12.45 -3.69
N ARG A 380 7.13 13.71 -3.92
CA ARG A 380 8.42 14.26 -3.49
C ARG A 380 8.52 14.43 -1.98
N PHE A 381 7.40 14.60 -1.29
CA PHE A 381 7.35 14.97 0.12
C PHE A 381 6.95 13.80 1.02
N ILE A 382 5.95 13.01 0.65
CA ILE A 382 5.62 11.76 1.36
C ILE A 382 6.40 10.63 0.69
N ARG A 383 7.51 10.26 1.32
CA ARG A 383 8.44 9.26 0.79
C ARG A 383 8.19 7.88 1.40
N PRO A 384 8.69 6.78 0.78
CA PRO A 384 8.72 5.47 1.43
C PRO A 384 9.24 5.56 2.86
N GLY A 385 8.59 4.85 3.79
CA GLY A 385 8.87 4.90 5.22
C GLY A 385 8.07 5.96 5.99
N SER A 386 7.45 6.94 5.31
CA SER A 386 6.60 7.93 5.98
C SER A 386 5.41 7.26 6.67
N ARG A 387 5.11 7.70 7.89
CA ARG A 387 3.94 7.26 8.66
C ARG A 387 2.77 8.22 8.44
N ILE A 388 1.67 7.74 7.90
CA ILE A 388 0.44 8.54 7.83
C ILE A 388 -0.11 8.70 9.25
N ILE A 389 -0.49 9.92 9.61
CA ILE A 389 -1.08 10.28 10.90
C ILE A 389 -2.42 10.96 10.70
N ASP A 390 -3.17 11.10 11.79
CA ASP A 390 -4.51 11.66 11.75
C ASP A 390 -4.49 13.18 11.48
N SER A 391 -5.40 13.59 10.63
CA SER A 391 -5.86 14.96 10.49
C SER A 391 -7.39 14.93 10.37
N ASP A 392 -8.10 15.71 11.16
CA ASP A 392 -9.55 15.70 11.25
C ASP A 392 -10.25 16.47 10.10
N ASP A 393 -9.56 16.67 8.97
CA ASP A 393 -10.07 17.35 7.78
C ASP A 393 -9.96 16.50 6.50
N GLY A 394 -11.04 16.46 5.73
CA GLY A 394 -11.15 15.69 4.51
C GLY A 394 -10.26 16.13 3.35
N ASN A 395 -9.81 17.37 3.36
CA ASN A 395 -8.93 17.94 2.34
C ASN A 395 -7.46 18.00 2.77
N THR A 396 -7.14 17.47 3.94
CA THR A 396 -5.78 17.47 4.51
C THR A 396 -5.26 16.04 4.64
N LEU A 397 -4.00 15.84 4.29
CA LEU A 397 -3.23 14.63 4.57
C LEU A 397 -2.03 15.02 5.42
N ALA A 398 -1.78 14.28 6.50
CA ALA A 398 -0.65 14.47 7.38
C ALA A 398 0.24 13.22 7.40
N ALA A 399 1.55 13.40 7.31
CA ALA A 399 2.51 12.31 7.37
C ALA A 399 3.78 12.70 8.13
N LEU A 400 4.31 11.78 8.92
CA LEU A 400 5.62 11.90 9.56
C LEU A 400 6.64 11.12 8.75
N ARG A 401 7.68 11.79 8.29
CA ARG A 401 8.80 11.19 7.59
C ARG A 401 9.78 10.53 8.56
N GLU A 402 10.58 9.59 8.07
CA GLU A 402 11.62 8.94 8.90
C GLU A 402 12.70 9.92 9.41
N ASP A 403 12.93 11.03 8.70
CA ASP A 403 13.87 12.08 9.12
C ASP A 403 13.28 13.07 10.18
N GLY A 404 12.05 12.81 10.64
CA GLY A 404 11.37 13.63 11.63
C GLY A 404 10.69 14.88 11.07
N ALA A 405 10.49 14.98 9.76
CA ALA A 405 9.70 16.08 9.19
C ALA A 405 8.21 15.72 9.15
N LEU A 406 7.35 16.67 9.57
CA LEU A 406 5.92 16.63 9.35
C LEU A 406 5.61 17.19 7.96
N VAL A 407 4.88 16.42 7.17
CA VAL A 407 4.34 16.85 5.88
C VAL A 407 2.84 17.04 6.00
N LEU A 408 2.34 18.22 5.66
CA LEU A 408 0.91 18.53 5.55
C LEU A 408 0.60 18.88 4.11
N ILE A 409 -0.36 18.19 3.50
CA ILE A 409 -0.82 18.46 2.13
C ILE A 409 -2.28 18.85 2.17
N VAL A 410 -2.59 20.04 1.66
CA VAL A 410 -3.93 20.62 1.64
C VAL A 410 -4.39 20.76 0.20
N ARG A 411 -5.55 20.21 -0.13
CA ARG A 411 -6.22 20.37 -1.42
C ARG A 411 -7.36 21.37 -1.28
N ASN A 412 -7.34 22.41 -2.12
CA ASN A 412 -8.50 23.27 -2.34
C ASN A 412 -8.95 23.17 -3.80
N SER A 413 -9.96 22.38 -4.06
CA SER A 413 -10.56 22.25 -5.40
C SER A 413 -11.72 23.22 -5.65
N GLY A 414 -12.06 24.06 -4.66
CA GLY A 414 -13.11 25.06 -4.77
C GLY A 414 -12.70 26.27 -5.63
N SER A 415 -13.65 27.14 -5.89
CA SER A 415 -13.46 28.38 -6.66
C SER A 415 -13.09 29.58 -5.78
N SER A 416 -12.91 29.40 -4.48
CA SER A 416 -12.58 30.46 -3.53
C SER A 416 -11.46 30.01 -2.60
N ASP A 417 -10.70 30.95 -2.09
CA ASP A 417 -9.67 30.72 -1.10
C ASP A 417 -10.26 30.21 0.21
N VAL A 418 -9.55 29.28 0.85
CA VAL A 418 -9.93 28.70 2.15
C VAL A 418 -8.83 29.02 3.17
N LYS A 419 -9.23 29.54 4.33
CA LYS A 419 -8.32 29.79 5.45
C LYS A 419 -8.26 28.56 6.34
N TYR A 420 -7.06 28.11 6.66
CA TYR A 420 -6.77 27.00 7.55
C TYR A 420 -6.00 27.47 8.80
N GLU A 421 -6.31 26.84 9.93
CA GLU A 421 -5.53 26.90 11.16
C GLU A 421 -5.24 25.48 11.63
N PHE A 422 -3.97 25.09 11.60
CA PHE A 422 -3.52 23.78 12.04
C PHE A 422 -3.13 23.83 13.51
N ASP A 423 -3.73 22.97 14.31
CA ASP A 423 -3.35 22.72 15.70
C ASP A 423 -2.32 21.60 15.75
N LEU A 424 -1.09 21.94 16.11
CA LEU A 424 0.06 21.06 16.21
C LEU A 424 0.49 20.80 17.66
N ARG A 425 -0.38 21.09 18.64
CA ARG A 425 -0.07 20.94 20.08
C ARG A 425 0.14 19.51 20.51
N GLY A 426 -0.30 18.54 19.72
CA GLY A 426 -0.02 17.11 19.91
C GLY A 426 1.47 16.73 19.78
N PHE A 427 2.29 17.58 19.15
CA PHE A 427 3.73 17.36 19.04
C PHE A 427 4.45 17.91 20.29
N ASP A 428 5.44 17.19 20.81
CA ASP A 428 6.31 17.66 21.90
C ASP A 428 7.26 18.75 21.40
N LYS A 429 7.85 18.53 20.21
CA LYS A 429 8.70 19.50 19.50
C LYS A 429 8.27 19.60 18.04
N ILE A 430 8.46 20.78 17.46
CA ILE A 430 8.25 21.06 16.05
C ILE A 430 8.99 22.38 15.73
N ALA A 431 9.55 22.50 14.52
CA ALA A 431 10.20 23.73 14.09
C ALA A 431 9.24 24.92 14.00
N THR A 432 9.78 26.11 14.09
CA THR A 432 9.02 27.37 14.07
C THR A 432 8.74 27.91 12.67
N SER A 433 9.10 27.16 11.63
CA SER A 433 8.87 27.51 10.22
C SER A 433 8.49 26.30 9.40
N ALA A 434 7.58 26.46 8.47
CA ALA A 434 7.16 25.49 7.49
C ALA A 434 7.63 25.95 6.09
N LYS A 435 8.37 25.09 5.38
CA LYS A 435 8.64 25.26 3.94
C LYS A 435 7.37 24.97 3.18
N VAL A 436 7.05 25.80 2.18
CA VAL A 436 5.79 25.71 1.45
C VAL A 436 6.05 25.49 -0.03
N TYR A 437 5.31 24.55 -0.61
CA TYR A 437 5.28 24.29 -2.05
C TYR A 437 3.83 24.29 -2.53
N ARG A 438 3.61 24.82 -3.73
CA ARG A 438 2.26 24.94 -4.26
C ARG A 438 2.19 24.41 -5.69
N PHE A 439 1.26 23.48 -5.88
CA PHE A 439 0.78 23.12 -7.19
C PHE A 439 -0.28 24.16 -7.63
N GLU A 440 -0.08 24.73 -8.81
CA GLU A 440 -0.95 25.73 -9.42
C GLU A 440 -1.23 25.35 -10.87
N LEU A 441 -2.46 25.59 -11.32
CA LEU A 441 -2.85 25.40 -12.70
C LEU A 441 -2.20 26.47 -13.63
N PRO A 442 -1.94 26.15 -14.91
CA PRO A 442 -2.27 24.91 -15.63
C PRO A 442 -1.34 23.72 -15.33
N GLY A 443 -0.28 23.87 -14.57
CA GLY A 443 0.62 22.80 -14.16
C GLY A 443 1.99 23.34 -13.78
N SER A 444 2.19 23.58 -12.49
CA SER A 444 3.50 23.89 -11.90
C SER A 444 3.52 23.52 -10.43
N LEU A 445 4.70 23.18 -9.92
CA LEU A 445 4.96 23.01 -8.50
C LEU A 445 6.11 23.93 -8.10
N LYS A 446 5.83 24.95 -7.29
CA LYS A 446 6.80 26.01 -6.95
C LYS A 446 6.93 26.17 -5.45
N ALA A 447 8.14 26.41 -4.99
CA ALA A 447 8.39 26.88 -3.63
C ALA A 447 7.73 28.27 -3.44
N GLN A 448 7.15 28.46 -2.27
CA GLN A 448 6.56 29.69 -1.81
C GLN A 448 7.37 30.22 -0.61
N SER A 449 7.02 31.41 -0.12
CA SER A 449 7.59 31.89 1.14
C SER A 449 7.23 30.96 2.30
N ASP A 450 8.17 30.75 3.21
CA ASP A 450 7.94 29.98 4.42
C ASP A 450 6.84 30.61 5.29
N ILE A 451 6.13 29.77 6.02
CA ILE A 451 5.08 30.16 6.96
C ILE A 451 5.56 29.91 8.40
N ALA A 452 5.34 30.91 9.26
CA ALA A 452 5.69 30.77 10.68
C ALA A 452 4.78 29.76 11.39
N VAL A 453 5.40 28.92 12.23
CA VAL A 453 4.71 28.07 13.21
C VAL A 453 4.89 28.73 14.57
N SER A 454 3.81 29.23 15.15
CA SER A 454 3.82 30.00 16.41
C SER A 454 2.98 29.27 17.45
N SER A 455 3.52 29.05 18.65
CA SER A 455 2.83 28.34 19.74
C SER A 455 2.23 26.98 19.30
N LYS A 456 2.94 26.26 18.44
CA LYS A 456 2.49 25.00 17.83
C LYS A 456 1.15 25.15 17.06
N ALA A 457 0.98 26.26 16.40
CA ALA A 457 -0.12 26.52 15.47
C ALA A 457 0.43 27.11 14.17
N LEU A 458 -0.18 26.78 13.05
CA LEU A 458 0.16 27.27 11.73
C LEU A 458 -1.12 27.75 11.05
N SER A 459 -1.13 29.00 10.57
CA SER A 459 -2.23 29.54 9.78
C SER A 459 -1.81 29.78 8.35
N MET A 460 -2.65 29.38 7.42
CA MET A 460 -2.43 29.60 5.99
C MET A 460 -3.72 29.87 5.22
N THR A 461 -3.57 30.43 4.03
CA THR A 461 -4.63 30.49 3.04
C THR A 461 -4.29 29.52 1.91
N ALA A 462 -5.17 28.56 1.64
CA ALA A 462 -5.12 27.71 0.47
C ALA A 462 -5.87 28.40 -0.68
N PRO A 463 -5.19 28.91 -1.71
CA PRO A 463 -5.86 29.54 -2.84
C PRO A 463 -6.79 28.56 -3.57
N ALA A 464 -7.78 29.11 -4.27
CA ALA A 464 -8.67 28.32 -5.10
C ALA A 464 -7.91 27.47 -6.11
N GLN A 465 -8.37 26.24 -6.33
CA GLN A 465 -7.83 25.30 -7.32
C GLN A 465 -6.34 25.02 -7.18
N THR A 466 -5.86 24.83 -5.93
CA THR A 466 -4.45 24.53 -5.62
C THR A 466 -4.28 23.31 -4.72
N ILE A 467 -3.06 22.81 -4.69
CA ILE A 467 -2.58 21.88 -3.66
C ILE A 467 -1.37 22.53 -3.00
N THR A 468 -1.43 22.69 -1.69
CA THR A 468 -0.33 23.27 -0.91
C THR A 468 0.31 22.18 -0.05
N THR A 469 1.60 21.96 -0.21
CA THR A 469 2.40 21.05 0.59
C THR A 469 3.27 21.86 1.52
N MET A 470 3.21 21.56 2.81
CA MET A 470 4.02 22.17 3.86
C MET A 470 4.91 21.13 4.50
N VAL A 471 6.17 21.47 4.72
CA VAL A 471 7.16 20.60 5.38
C VAL A 471 7.69 21.32 6.61
N ILE A 472 7.53 20.72 7.77
CA ILE A 472 7.94 21.27 9.07
C ILE A 472 8.93 20.29 9.68
N ASP A 473 10.18 20.73 9.84
CA ASP A 473 11.26 19.89 10.35
C ASP A 473 11.14 19.66 11.88
N GLY A 474 11.81 18.64 12.39
CA GLY A 474 11.97 18.37 13.83
C GLY A 474 10.67 18.11 14.59
N ALA A 475 9.72 17.43 13.95
CA ALA A 475 8.46 17.01 14.57
C ALA A 475 8.69 15.76 15.43
N GLU A 476 8.62 15.93 16.73
CA GLU A 476 8.70 14.86 17.73
C GLU A 476 7.43 14.83 18.59
N GLY A 477 7.02 13.65 19.06
CA GLY A 477 5.89 13.49 19.97
C GLY A 477 4.82 12.51 19.47
N GLY A 478 3.69 12.53 20.16
CA GLY A 478 2.61 11.59 19.95
C GLY A 478 2.86 10.27 20.67
N VAL A 479 2.48 10.22 21.94
CA VAL A 479 2.47 8.95 22.67
C VAL A 479 1.33 8.11 22.15
N CYS A 480 1.68 6.96 21.61
CA CYS A 480 0.71 5.94 21.23
C CYS A 480 0.00 5.43 22.50
N ALA A 481 -1.33 5.46 22.52
CA ALA A 481 -2.13 4.91 23.62
C ALA A 481 -2.49 3.45 23.33
N PRO A 482 -1.78 2.47 23.93
CA PRO A 482 -2.10 1.06 23.75
C PRO A 482 -3.40 0.70 24.48
N ASP A 483 -4.19 -0.21 23.90
CA ASP A 483 -5.39 -0.70 24.56
C ASP A 483 -5.03 -1.70 25.67
N THR A 484 -5.83 -1.73 26.71
CA THR A 484 -5.75 -2.79 27.74
C THR A 484 -6.30 -4.09 27.18
N ILE A 485 -5.50 -5.14 27.25
CA ILE A 485 -5.92 -6.47 26.83
C ILE A 485 -6.51 -7.22 28.02
N ILE A 486 -7.71 -7.74 27.86
CA ILE A 486 -8.38 -8.60 28.85
C ILE A 486 -8.40 -10.04 28.30
N PRO A 487 -7.71 -11.00 28.92
CA PRO A 487 -7.61 -12.37 28.44
C PRO A 487 -8.89 -13.15 28.79
N TYR A 488 -9.52 -13.72 27.78
CA TYR A 488 -10.65 -14.63 27.99
C TYR A 488 -10.36 -15.99 27.37
N VAL A 489 -10.71 -17.04 28.12
CA VAL A 489 -10.63 -18.44 27.67
C VAL A 489 -11.98 -19.13 27.88
N LYS A 490 -12.26 -20.12 27.04
CA LYS A 490 -13.47 -20.94 27.11
C LYS A 490 -13.06 -22.42 26.89
N VAL A 491 -13.35 -23.27 27.88
CA VAL A 491 -13.12 -24.71 27.82
C VAL A 491 -14.44 -25.39 27.49
N HIS A 492 -14.45 -26.24 26.46
CA HIS A 492 -15.65 -26.89 25.92
C HIS A 492 -16.77 -25.89 25.60
N ASP A 493 -18.01 -26.22 25.94
CA ASP A 493 -19.19 -25.37 25.83
C ASP A 493 -19.46 -24.54 27.11
N GLY A 494 -18.45 -24.44 27.98
CA GLY A 494 -18.52 -23.62 29.20
C GLY A 494 -18.58 -22.11 28.91
N GLY A 495 -18.65 -21.29 29.96
CA GLY A 495 -18.61 -19.84 29.88
C GLY A 495 -17.20 -19.32 29.58
N TRP A 496 -17.11 -18.04 29.18
CA TRP A 496 -15.87 -17.32 29.09
C TRP A 496 -15.34 -16.98 30.50
N ASN A 497 -14.07 -17.29 30.74
CA ASN A 497 -13.38 -17.00 32.00
C ASN A 497 -12.22 -16.04 31.71
N GLU A 498 -12.10 -14.99 32.51
CA GLU A 498 -10.98 -14.08 32.48
C GLU A 498 -9.80 -14.70 33.21
N THR A 499 -8.76 -15.09 32.47
CA THR A 499 -7.56 -15.71 33.04
C THR A 499 -6.40 -15.69 32.04
N THR A 500 -5.19 -15.65 32.57
CA THR A 500 -3.94 -15.85 31.83
C THR A 500 -3.34 -17.25 32.03
N ASP A 501 -4.01 -18.13 32.80
CA ASP A 501 -3.56 -19.49 33.06
C ASP A 501 -4.77 -20.45 32.96
N VAL A 502 -4.66 -21.46 32.12
CA VAL A 502 -5.74 -22.43 31.89
C VAL A 502 -5.17 -23.84 31.87
N GLN A 503 -5.84 -24.74 32.61
CA GLN A 503 -5.56 -26.17 32.60
C GLN A 503 -6.72 -26.90 31.94
N VAL A 504 -6.44 -27.82 31.02
CA VAL A 504 -7.37 -28.67 30.29
C VAL A 504 -6.89 -30.10 30.26
N ASN A 505 -7.79 -31.06 30.02
CA ASN A 505 -7.41 -32.46 29.86
C ASN A 505 -7.10 -32.76 28.39
N LYS A 506 -6.34 -33.87 28.17
CA LYS A 506 -6.15 -34.44 26.83
C LYS A 506 -7.50 -34.71 26.17
N GLY A 507 -7.68 -34.22 24.95
CA GLY A 507 -8.93 -34.34 24.19
C GLY A 507 -9.91 -33.20 24.36
N ASP A 508 -9.69 -32.28 25.30
CA ASP A 508 -10.55 -31.13 25.50
C ASP A 508 -10.50 -30.15 24.32
N SER A 509 -11.54 -29.37 24.15
CA SER A 509 -11.55 -28.20 23.26
C SER A 509 -11.34 -26.92 24.05
N LEU A 510 -10.56 -26.01 23.49
CA LEU A 510 -10.22 -24.72 24.08
C LEU A 510 -10.41 -23.60 23.04
N VAL A 511 -11.03 -22.51 23.47
CA VAL A 511 -11.08 -21.26 22.71
C VAL A 511 -10.42 -20.17 23.55
N ILE A 512 -9.50 -19.44 22.95
CA ILE A 512 -8.89 -18.25 23.55
C ILE A 512 -9.31 -17.04 22.72
N GLY A 513 -9.90 -16.02 23.36
CA GLY A 513 -10.47 -14.88 22.66
C GLY A 513 -10.44 -13.60 23.50
N PRO A 514 -9.27 -12.94 23.61
CA PRO A 514 -9.11 -11.74 24.41
C PRO A 514 -9.92 -10.55 23.88
N HIS A 515 -10.11 -9.55 24.72
CA HIS A 515 -10.66 -8.24 24.35
C HIS A 515 -9.53 -7.23 24.11
N PRO A 516 -9.76 -6.16 23.30
CA PRO A 516 -11.06 -5.72 22.74
C PRO A 516 -11.60 -6.61 21.62
N TRP A 517 -12.94 -6.59 21.45
CA TRP A 517 -13.65 -7.36 20.43
C TRP A 517 -13.36 -6.90 19.01
N GLU A 518 -13.24 -5.60 18.81
CA GLU A 518 -13.17 -4.93 17.53
C GLU A 518 -12.10 -3.83 17.55
N GLY A 519 -11.83 -3.28 16.40
CA GLY A 519 -11.01 -2.07 16.28
C GLY A 519 -9.51 -2.30 16.12
N GLY A 520 -9.06 -3.56 16.04
CA GLY A 520 -7.63 -3.84 15.87
C GLY A 520 -7.33 -5.18 15.23
N ARG A 521 -6.06 -5.48 15.17
CA ARG A 521 -5.49 -6.69 14.60
C ARG A 521 -4.88 -7.57 15.69
N TRP A 522 -5.12 -8.86 15.61
CA TRP A 522 -4.55 -9.87 16.48
C TRP A 522 -3.62 -10.80 15.72
N VAL A 523 -2.44 -11.02 16.26
CA VAL A 523 -1.47 -12.00 15.76
C VAL A 523 -1.02 -12.88 16.92
N TRP A 524 -1.07 -14.19 16.70
CA TRP A 524 -0.74 -15.16 17.72
C TRP A 524 0.57 -15.85 17.42
N SER A 525 1.30 -16.13 18.46
CA SER A 525 2.41 -17.08 18.46
C SER A 525 2.28 -18.03 19.64
N GLY A 526 2.81 -19.23 19.51
CA GLY A 526 2.67 -20.26 20.54
C GLY A 526 3.64 -21.42 20.40
N PRO A 527 3.42 -22.50 21.18
CA PRO A 527 4.29 -23.66 21.19
C PRO A 527 4.45 -24.29 19.81
N ASN A 528 5.62 -24.93 19.57
CA ASN A 528 5.93 -25.67 18.34
C ASN A 528 5.79 -24.85 17.04
N GLY A 529 6.03 -23.52 17.10
CA GLY A 529 5.89 -22.64 15.95
C GLY A 529 4.44 -22.29 15.59
N TYR A 530 3.50 -22.49 16.52
CA TYR A 530 2.11 -22.11 16.32
C TYR A 530 2.02 -20.62 15.97
N SER A 531 1.25 -20.29 14.95
CA SER A 531 0.94 -18.94 14.53
C SER A 531 -0.47 -18.86 13.98
N ALA A 532 -1.18 -17.79 14.32
CA ALA A 532 -2.53 -17.54 13.82
C ALA A 532 -2.79 -16.03 13.73
N VAL A 533 -3.84 -15.65 13.01
CA VAL A 533 -4.37 -14.27 12.97
C VAL A 533 -5.84 -14.29 13.37
N GLY A 534 -6.34 -13.11 13.79
CA GLY A 534 -7.71 -12.95 14.29
C GLY A 534 -7.80 -13.05 15.81
N ARG A 535 -8.91 -12.54 16.36
CA ARG A 535 -9.09 -12.41 17.81
C ARG A 535 -9.15 -13.76 18.53
N GLU A 536 -9.84 -14.73 17.94
CA GLU A 536 -10.04 -16.05 18.57
C GLU A 536 -9.18 -17.11 17.91
N ILE A 537 -8.51 -17.91 18.74
CA ILE A 537 -7.89 -19.17 18.35
C ILE A 537 -8.66 -20.33 18.97
N ARG A 538 -8.82 -21.41 18.21
CA ARG A 538 -9.68 -22.54 18.57
C ARG A 538 -8.96 -23.85 18.41
N PHE A 539 -8.98 -24.65 19.44
CA PHE A 539 -8.44 -26.01 19.49
C PHE A 539 -9.56 -27.00 19.71
N LYS A 540 -9.64 -28.05 18.90
CA LYS A 540 -10.73 -29.06 19.00
C LYS A 540 -10.34 -30.29 19.80
N ASN A 541 -9.07 -30.57 19.94
CA ASN A 541 -8.55 -31.78 20.56
C ASN A 541 -7.14 -31.50 21.09
N MET A 542 -7.09 -31.02 22.33
CA MET A 542 -5.83 -30.63 22.97
C MET A 542 -5.00 -31.86 23.33
N ASP A 543 -3.70 -31.79 23.16
CA ASP A 543 -2.72 -32.80 23.61
C ASP A 543 -1.57 -32.12 24.35
N GLY A 544 -0.71 -32.89 25.00
CA GLY A 544 0.40 -32.34 25.76
C GLY A 544 1.38 -31.48 24.95
N LYS A 545 1.47 -31.71 23.62
CA LYS A 545 2.30 -30.89 22.73
C LYS A 545 1.71 -29.48 22.51
N SER A 546 0.42 -29.32 22.79
CA SER A 546 -0.27 -28.03 22.74
C SER A 546 -0.06 -27.20 24.01
N SER A 547 0.58 -27.76 25.04
CA SER A 547 0.91 -27.03 26.27
C SER A 547 2.01 -25.99 26.01
N GLY A 548 1.88 -24.84 26.65
CA GLY A 548 2.86 -23.76 26.58
C GLY A 548 2.25 -22.38 26.66
N TYR A 549 3.02 -21.40 26.24
CA TYR A 549 2.64 -19.99 26.30
C TYR A 549 2.16 -19.51 24.92
N TYR A 550 0.90 -19.05 24.88
CA TYR A 550 0.32 -18.42 23.70
C TYR A 550 0.34 -16.91 23.89
N LYS A 551 1.09 -16.22 23.04
CA LYS A 551 1.19 -14.76 23.04
C LYS A 551 0.25 -14.22 21.97
N ALA A 552 -0.64 -13.31 22.39
CA ALA A 552 -1.49 -12.51 21.51
C ALA A 552 -0.91 -11.10 21.42
N ASP A 553 -0.39 -10.72 20.27
CA ASP A 553 0.00 -9.36 19.94
C ASP A 553 -1.19 -8.64 19.30
N TYR A 554 -1.58 -7.51 19.86
CA TYR A 554 -2.68 -6.68 19.40
C TYR A 554 -2.17 -5.34 18.91
N THR A 555 -2.61 -4.93 17.74
CA THR A 555 -2.37 -3.58 17.21
C THR A 555 -3.71 -2.92 17.00
N ASN A 556 -3.98 -1.79 17.68
CA ASN A 556 -5.23 -1.06 17.52
C ASN A 556 -5.28 -0.26 16.21
N ALA A 557 -6.44 0.36 15.94
CA ALA A 557 -6.64 1.15 14.72
C ALA A 557 -5.72 2.37 14.60
N ALA A 558 -5.17 2.86 15.72
CA ALA A 558 -4.17 3.92 15.79
C ALA A 558 -2.73 3.40 15.63
N GLY A 559 -2.54 2.10 15.40
CA GLY A 559 -1.23 1.46 15.26
C GLY A 559 -0.48 1.22 16.56
N CYS A 560 -1.15 1.37 17.72
CA CYS A 560 -0.55 1.13 19.02
C CYS A 560 -0.57 -0.35 19.38
N GLU A 561 0.53 -0.85 19.91
CA GLU A 561 0.70 -2.27 20.20
C GLU A 561 0.51 -2.56 21.69
N SER A 562 -0.19 -3.65 21.96
CA SER A 562 -0.35 -4.28 23.26
C SER A 562 -0.19 -5.78 23.13
N TYR A 563 0.04 -6.49 24.20
CA TYR A 563 0.06 -7.95 24.15
C TYR A 563 -0.43 -8.58 25.45
N VAL A 564 -0.83 -9.82 25.37
CA VAL A 564 -1.06 -10.68 26.53
C VAL A 564 -0.48 -12.06 26.25
N THR A 565 0.01 -12.72 27.29
CA THR A 565 0.49 -14.11 27.21
C THR A 565 -0.43 -14.97 28.08
N ILE A 566 -0.90 -16.07 27.53
CA ILE A 566 -1.78 -17.03 28.19
C ILE A 566 -1.07 -18.36 28.27
N LYS A 567 -0.91 -18.86 29.47
CA LYS A 567 -0.36 -20.19 29.76
C LYS A 567 -1.43 -21.23 29.58
N VAL A 568 -1.17 -22.25 28.80
CA VAL A 568 -2.07 -23.40 28.60
C VAL A 568 -1.33 -24.67 29.02
N VAL A 569 -1.92 -25.40 29.95
CA VAL A 569 -1.39 -26.70 30.40
C VAL A 569 -2.41 -27.78 30.06
N VAL A 570 -1.99 -28.77 29.29
CA VAL A 570 -2.79 -29.94 28.98
C VAL A 570 -2.35 -31.08 29.89
N ASP A 571 -3.27 -31.65 30.66
CA ASP A 571 -3.01 -32.85 31.44
C ASP A 571 -2.95 -34.07 30.49
N ASP A 572 -1.73 -34.39 30.08
CA ASP A 572 -1.41 -35.52 29.21
C ASP A 572 -0.22 -36.24 29.79
N PRO A 573 -0.42 -37.40 30.47
CA PRO A 573 0.66 -38.17 31.07
C PRO A 573 1.72 -38.64 30.08
N GLU A 574 1.39 -38.75 28.78
CA GLU A 574 2.32 -39.16 27.73
C GLU A 574 3.22 -38.00 27.27
N ASN A 575 2.77 -36.78 27.42
CA ASN A 575 3.49 -35.55 27.05
C ASN A 575 3.26 -34.49 28.13
N PRO A 576 3.82 -34.65 29.35
CA PRO A 576 3.60 -33.72 30.44
C PRO A 576 4.21 -32.35 30.11
N PHE A 577 3.50 -31.28 30.47
CA PHE A 577 4.04 -29.92 30.36
C PHE A 577 5.21 -29.77 31.34
N VAL A 578 6.36 -29.40 30.79
CA VAL A 578 7.52 -29.01 31.57
C VAL A 578 7.64 -27.50 31.48
N GLU A 579 7.52 -26.81 32.60
CA GLU A 579 7.73 -25.38 32.66
C GLU A 579 9.11 -25.06 32.07
N PRO A 580 9.24 -24.13 31.12
CA PRO A 580 10.55 -23.68 30.68
C PRO A 580 11.32 -23.20 31.91
N ASP A 581 12.47 -23.78 32.14
CA ASP A 581 13.30 -23.43 33.28
C ASP A 581 13.78 -21.97 33.11
N THR A 582 13.07 -21.04 33.76
CA THR A 582 13.47 -19.65 33.81
C THR A 582 14.66 -19.43 34.77
N SER A 583 15.09 -20.46 35.51
CA SER A 583 16.26 -20.42 36.38
C SER A 583 17.55 -20.82 35.64
N VAL A 584 17.49 -21.32 34.41
CA VAL A 584 18.65 -21.44 33.56
C VAL A 584 19.03 -20.06 33.05
N THR A 585 19.47 -19.23 33.96
CA THR A 585 20.54 -18.29 33.64
C THR A 585 21.66 -19.17 33.13
N ASP A 586 22.00 -19.08 31.87
CA ASP A 586 23.17 -19.71 31.28
C ASP A 586 24.40 -19.35 32.13
N THR A 587 24.73 -20.26 33.11
CA THR A 587 25.82 -20.08 34.06
C THR A 587 27.18 -20.27 33.42
N THR A 588 27.28 -20.27 32.10
CA THR A 588 28.54 -20.30 31.37
C THR A 588 28.99 -18.94 30.85
N VAL A 589 28.25 -17.85 31.12
CA VAL A 589 28.76 -16.49 30.92
C VAL A 589 28.73 -15.76 32.26
N ARG A 590 29.78 -16.04 33.08
CA ARG A 590 30.15 -15.07 34.12
C ARG A 590 30.68 -13.84 33.43
N ASP A 591 29.85 -12.83 33.30
CA ASP A 591 30.32 -11.46 33.45
C ASP A 591 29.31 -10.70 34.30
N SER A 592 29.86 -10.23 35.43
CA SER A 592 29.19 -9.40 36.40
C SER A 592 28.91 -8.03 35.78
N THR A 593 27.75 -7.52 36.09
CA THR A 593 27.33 -6.12 35.99
C THR A 593 26.57 -5.71 34.72
N ASN A 594 25.35 -5.33 34.99
CA ASN A 594 24.44 -4.50 34.19
C ASN A 594 23.82 -5.13 32.95
N ASP A 595 22.51 -5.38 33.07
CA ASP A 595 21.57 -5.52 31.97
C ASP A 595 21.50 -4.17 31.20
N THR A 596 22.52 -3.93 30.39
CA THR A 596 22.58 -2.82 29.47
C THR A 596 22.19 -3.33 28.10
N THR A 597 20.88 -3.34 27.82
CA THR A 597 20.41 -3.30 26.43
C THR A 597 20.97 -2.03 25.82
N THR A 598 22.00 -2.14 24.98
CA THR A 598 22.59 -0.96 24.34
C THR A 598 21.59 -0.44 23.31
N VAL A 599 21.11 0.77 23.54
CA VAL A 599 20.18 1.48 22.63
C VAL A 599 21.00 2.20 21.58
N ILE A 600 20.69 1.98 20.29
CA ILE A 600 21.43 2.58 19.18
C ILE A 600 20.45 3.19 18.18
N GLY A 601 20.72 4.43 17.78
CA GLY A 601 20.04 5.07 16.67
C GLY A 601 20.40 4.44 15.33
N LEU A 602 19.43 4.25 14.45
CA LEU A 602 19.58 3.68 13.09
C LEU A 602 20.74 4.28 12.26
N ARG A 603 21.18 5.49 12.58
CA ARG A 603 22.27 6.19 11.86
C ARG A 603 23.70 5.78 12.30
N SER A 604 23.86 5.12 13.45
CA SER A 604 25.20 4.76 13.97
C SER A 604 25.60 3.31 13.74
N LEU A 605 24.76 2.49 13.15
CA LEU A 605 24.98 1.05 12.97
C LEU A 605 26.17 0.67 12.06
N ALA A 606 26.69 1.59 11.27
CA ALA A 606 27.73 1.27 10.28
C ALA A 606 29.18 1.42 10.80
N GLY A 607 29.38 1.98 12.01
CA GLY A 607 30.71 2.40 12.48
C GLY A 607 31.28 1.66 13.69
N ASP A 608 30.47 1.00 14.53
CA ASP A 608 30.90 0.60 15.88
C ASP A 608 30.71 -0.89 16.19
N LEU A 609 31.24 -1.80 15.35
CA LEU A 609 31.29 -3.23 15.68
C LEU A 609 32.12 -3.49 16.95
N ASP A 610 33.17 -2.73 17.15
CA ASP A 610 34.04 -2.85 18.33
C ASP A 610 33.32 -2.48 19.64
N ALA A 611 32.36 -1.55 19.61
CA ALA A 611 31.55 -1.16 20.76
C ALA A 611 30.65 -2.31 21.27
N PHE A 612 30.40 -3.31 20.42
CA PHE A 612 29.59 -4.50 20.76
C PHE A 612 30.44 -5.74 21.07
N GLY A 613 31.77 -5.59 21.05
CA GLY A 613 32.70 -6.69 21.26
C GLY A 613 32.75 -7.67 20.10
N PHE A 614 32.39 -7.24 18.88
CA PHE A 614 32.59 -8.00 17.67
C PHE A 614 33.91 -7.59 17.00
N ARG A 615 34.65 -8.54 16.46
CA ARG A 615 35.91 -8.25 15.77
C ARG A 615 35.67 -7.82 14.32
N ALA A 616 36.36 -6.79 13.88
CA ALA A 616 36.30 -6.35 12.50
C ALA A 616 36.72 -7.48 11.54
N GLY A 617 35.89 -7.75 10.52
CA GLY A 617 36.14 -8.78 9.52
C GLY A 617 35.54 -10.17 9.82
N GLU A 618 34.96 -10.41 11.00
CA GLU A 618 34.24 -11.65 11.26
C GLU A 618 32.83 -11.61 10.61
N PRO A 619 32.36 -12.73 10.02
CA PRO A 619 31.01 -12.79 9.45
C PRO A 619 29.94 -12.63 10.54
N LEU A 620 29.04 -11.69 10.31
CA LEU A 620 27.90 -11.43 11.19
C LEU A 620 26.67 -12.19 10.72
N GLN A 621 25.81 -12.51 11.65
CA GLN A 621 24.45 -12.99 11.40
C GLN A 621 23.50 -12.16 12.26
N VAL A 622 22.49 -11.57 11.64
CA VAL A 622 21.47 -10.76 12.32
C VAL A 622 20.17 -11.52 12.31
N PHE A 623 19.59 -11.74 13.48
CA PHE A 623 18.32 -12.43 13.65
C PHE A 623 17.30 -11.50 14.28
N ASP A 624 16.03 -11.68 13.95
CA ASP A 624 14.94 -11.11 14.73
C ASP A 624 14.77 -11.87 16.06
N MET A 625 13.89 -11.38 16.93
CA MET A 625 13.60 -12.02 18.21
C MET A 625 12.90 -13.38 18.09
N GLN A 626 12.47 -13.74 16.88
CA GLN A 626 11.92 -15.06 16.55
C GLN A 626 13.00 -16.04 16.05
N GLY A 627 14.27 -15.61 16.05
CA GLY A 627 15.39 -16.45 15.58
C GLY A 627 15.51 -16.56 14.06
N ARG A 628 14.79 -15.74 13.29
CA ARG A 628 14.90 -15.74 11.83
C ARG A 628 16.09 -14.91 11.40
N LEU A 629 16.91 -15.43 10.49
CA LEU A 629 18.04 -14.72 9.92
C LEU A 629 17.54 -13.59 9.02
N ILE A 630 17.82 -12.34 9.39
CA ILE A 630 17.47 -11.15 8.61
C ILE A 630 18.57 -10.83 7.60
N GLY A 631 19.82 -11.11 7.93
CA GLY A 631 20.95 -10.89 7.05
C GLY A 631 22.31 -11.09 7.70
N THR A 632 23.37 -10.84 6.94
CA THR A 632 24.76 -11.02 7.36
C THR A 632 25.51 -9.70 7.58
N HIS A 633 24.80 -8.58 7.59
CA HIS A 633 25.34 -7.25 7.85
C HIS A 633 24.35 -6.42 8.66
N LEU A 634 24.85 -5.53 9.53
CA LEU A 634 24.00 -4.62 10.33
C LEU A 634 23.13 -3.69 9.46
N SER A 635 23.60 -3.35 8.26
CA SER A 635 22.83 -2.58 7.28
C SER A 635 21.53 -3.24 6.80
N LYS A 636 21.29 -4.50 7.18
CA LYS A 636 20.03 -5.20 6.92
C LYS A 636 18.97 -4.92 7.97
N ILE A 637 19.34 -4.33 9.10
CA ILE A 637 18.39 -3.85 10.11
C ILE A 637 17.80 -2.54 9.57
N ARG A 638 16.52 -2.56 9.22
CA ARG A 638 15.82 -1.43 8.59
C ARG A 638 14.76 -0.80 9.47
N TYR A 639 14.45 -1.39 10.62
CA TYR A 639 13.37 -0.95 11.50
C TYR A 639 13.88 -0.87 12.94
N ALA A 640 13.31 0.05 13.69
CA ALA A 640 13.48 0.06 15.14
C ALA A 640 12.98 -1.27 15.73
N GLY A 641 13.72 -1.82 16.67
CA GLY A 641 13.38 -3.13 17.24
C GLY A 641 14.53 -3.77 18.00
N VAL A 642 14.28 -4.96 18.52
CA VAL A 642 15.28 -5.75 19.21
C VAL A 642 15.77 -6.88 18.30
N TYR A 643 17.09 -7.02 18.19
CA TYR A 643 17.74 -7.98 17.31
C TYR A 643 18.79 -8.78 18.06
N LEU A 644 19.04 -10.00 17.61
CA LEU A 644 20.16 -10.82 18.04
C LEU A 644 21.23 -10.79 16.95
N ILE A 645 22.44 -10.36 17.32
CA ILE A 645 23.58 -10.38 16.41
C ILE A 645 24.54 -11.47 16.85
N ARG A 646 24.91 -12.33 15.92
CA ARG A 646 25.88 -13.41 16.13
C ARG A 646 27.11 -13.20 15.27
N SER A 647 28.29 -13.37 15.89
CA SER A 647 29.56 -13.51 15.18
C SER A 647 30.35 -14.64 15.87
N GLY A 648 30.61 -15.71 15.14
CA GLY A 648 31.24 -16.90 15.70
C GLY A 648 30.42 -17.48 16.87
N LYS A 649 31.02 -17.52 18.06
CA LYS A 649 30.36 -17.95 19.31
C LYS A 649 29.74 -16.81 20.12
N THR A 650 29.96 -15.56 19.71
CA THR A 650 29.44 -14.38 20.40
C THR A 650 28.06 -14.04 19.92
N VAL A 651 27.10 -13.89 20.84
CA VAL A 651 25.75 -13.41 20.54
C VAL A 651 25.47 -12.18 21.40
N ARG A 652 24.90 -11.13 20.81
CA ARG A 652 24.49 -9.91 21.51
C ARG A 652 23.06 -9.56 21.16
N LYS A 653 22.33 -9.12 22.15
CA LYS A 653 21.00 -8.52 21.98
C LYS A 653 21.16 -7.01 21.88
N ILE A 654 20.70 -6.43 20.79
CA ILE A 654 20.73 -4.99 20.58
C ILE A 654 19.31 -4.46 20.37
N ARG A 655 19.08 -3.27 20.86
CA ARG A 655 17.87 -2.50 20.55
C ARG A 655 18.25 -1.38 19.59
N VAL A 656 17.58 -1.32 18.49
CA VAL A 656 17.72 -0.28 17.47
C VAL A 656 16.50 0.63 17.56
N GLU A 657 16.70 1.92 17.74
CA GLU A 657 15.67 2.95 17.84
C GLU A 657 15.64 3.89 16.64
#